data_2dfb88283008c381e2673c7cee3c927b
#
_entry.id   2dfb88283008c381e2673c7cee3c927b
#
_cell.length_a   1.000
_cell.length_b   1.000
_cell.length_c   1.000
_cell.angle_alpha   90.00
_cell.angle_beta   90.00
_cell.angle_gamma   90.00
#
_symmetry.space_group_name_H-M   'P 1'
#
loop_
_entity.id
_entity.type
_entity.pdbx_description
1 polymer ?
#
loop_
_entity_poly.entity_id
_entity_poly.type
_entity_poly.pdbx_seq_one_letter_code
_entity_poly.pdbx_strand_id
1 'polypeptide(L)'
;MTSDQQQALRTARAMLDLGHPLELIINSEFIPPALRDFVRHELQRDENFPLTPARTLVAEPNRPDWLLGLDRSTWYYWPALRQFLLTYKGWESSALRSLDDSSDRILRQLMAPSTERFDIRGLVLGFVQSGKTANYTAVIAKAVDAGYRLVIVLSGIDNGLRRQTNSRLKRELVGYPDDRLGAVRLPPMGRQWHEFTRDDLHGDFQPGFANHAALQGSQPVLLVVKKNGPVLRRLLRWLDEAPVEVRRTLPFLLIDDEADQASVDTRGTYQAEDEPPDPDYEPPSVINGLIRDLLQRFERRAYIAYTATPFANILIPHDTTDLRVGNDLYPKDFIVDLPKPPGYFGAEEFFGRMDAVAGTEVGGLDVVREVTDADIVSLEQGQAPASLATALLDFVLAGAARAQRGEGDLPATMLIHTSQLIVVQANLRRLVTEQFSELRDEWRYQRTHGIRERLRDRWESEFRPVTRSRHLERDVAFEVIEQYIGPFLEAVQVREINSATGEVLDYEREPSLKAIAVGGNRLSRGLTLEGLMVSFFIRRSVGYDTLMQMGRWFGFRAGYEDLTRIYTTAELEGWFNDLAFVEHRLREDISVYESQGLTPYQVGMRIWQHPTMQVTSPLKRRFASSTTIAQSYSMALEQTFKFPLRRLENLALQAEANRLEVRSLVARLGAPNPRCSDGKGPVWTGVDVERVLEFLRVYRVDDEARSISLPLICAYIERLRDAGELTRWTVAVRGRESRDATLGDADWGLPDGVTVAQVSRSRIGETDSVGVITSPGDEAVGATAEMRAQANAMVQAAQADGRSTSESMAAREIRPATDGVLLLYPISRNSGRDLAEGGGRRPLFHNPDAPLARDLVGLAISFPRSSQPQQVEAYLQGTVGWRPVE
;
A
#
# COMPACT_ATOMS: atom_id res chain seq x y z
N MET A 1 -4.38 -15.78 28.21
CA MET A 1 -4.91 -14.98 29.36
C MET A 1 -6.24 -15.57 29.80
N THR A 2 -6.48 -15.71 31.11
CA THR A 2 -7.80 -16.12 31.62
C THR A 2 -8.81 -14.97 31.50
N SER A 3 -10.12 -15.26 31.55
CA SER A 3 -11.18 -14.25 31.59
C SER A 3 -10.95 -13.19 32.68
N ASP A 4 -10.54 -13.65 33.87
CA ASP A 4 -10.28 -12.77 35.02
C ASP A 4 -9.04 -11.88 34.80
N GLN A 5 -8.00 -12.41 34.16
CA GLN A 5 -6.81 -11.63 33.75
C GLN A 5 -7.18 -10.54 32.73
N GLN A 6 -8.02 -10.87 31.76
CA GLN A 6 -8.50 -9.90 30.78
C GLN A 6 -9.33 -8.79 31.41
N GLN A 7 -10.23 -9.14 32.33
CA GLN A 7 -11.07 -8.17 33.01
C GLN A 7 -10.26 -7.26 33.94
N ALA A 8 -9.33 -7.82 34.72
CA ALA A 8 -8.44 -7.07 35.58
C ALA A 8 -7.58 -6.08 34.78
N LEU A 9 -7.04 -6.52 33.65
CA LEU A 9 -6.24 -5.66 32.78
C LEU A 9 -7.06 -4.55 32.13
N ARG A 10 -8.30 -4.83 31.68
CA ARG A 10 -9.22 -3.79 31.17
C ARG A 10 -9.55 -2.75 32.22
N THR A 11 -9.86 -3.17 33.42
CA THR A 11 -10.15 -2.27 34.56
C THR A 11 -8.95 -1.39 34.87
N ALA A 12 -7.75 -1.98 34.93
CA ALA A 12 -6.52 -1.25 35.22
C ALA A 12 -6.17 -0.25 34.10
N ARG A 13 -6.34 -0.61 32.83
CA ARG A 13 -6.14 0.30 31.69
C ARG A 13 -7.11 1.48 31.73
N ALA A 14 -8.41 1.21 32.01
CA ALA A 14 -9.40 2.27 32.14
C ALA A 14 -9.04 3.28 33.25
N MET A 15 -8.50 2.82 34.38
CA MET A 15 -8.05 3.69 35.47
C MET A 15 -6.79 4.48 35.08
N LEU A 16 -5.86 3.86 34.36
CA LEU A 16 -4.64 4.52 33.85
C LEU A 16 -5.01 5.65 32.88
N ASP A 17 -5.96 5.38 31.97
CA ASP A 17 -6.48 6.34 31.01
C ASP A 17 -7.24 7.51 31.64
N LEU A 18 -7.79 7.32 32.83
CA LEU A 18 -8.36 8.39 33.66
C LEU A 18 -7.29 9.19 34.43
N GLY A 19 -6.01 8.86 34.25
CA GLY A 19 -4.89 9.59 34.85
C GLY A 19 -4.53 9.13 36.28
N HIS A 20 -5.05 7.98 36.73
CA HIS A 20 -4.64 7.47 38.03
C HIS A 20 -3.20 6.91 38.00
N PRO A 21 -2.37 7.15 39.01
CA PRO A 21 -1.02 6.59 39.11
C PRO A 21 -1.04 5.06 39.11
N LEU A 22 -0.09 4.42 38.41
CA LEU A 22 0.03 2.97 38.29
C LEU A 22 -0.02 2.24 39.64
N GLU A 23 0.68 2.74 40.65
CA GLU A 23 0.70 2.13 41.99
C GLU A 23 -0.67 2.20 42.70
N LEU A 24 -1.45 3.24 42.44
CA LEU A 24 -2.80 3.39 43.00
C LEU A 24 -3.78 2.45 42.31
N ILE A 25 -3.60 2.23 41.00
CA ILE A 25 -4.42 1.29 40.20
C ILE A 25 -4.18 -0.13 40.68
N ILE A 26 -2.90 -0.56 40.76
CA ILE A 26 -2.53 -1.93 41.13
C ILE A 26 -2.97 -2.28 42.53
N ASN A 27 -2.92 -1.33 43.45
CA ASN A 27 -3.35 -1.53 44.82
C ASN A 27 -4.84 -1.26 45.08
N SER A 28 -5.61 -0.92 44.04
CA SER A 28 -7.05 -0.70 44.17
C SER A 28 -7.82 -1.99 44.51
N GLU A 29 -9.00 -1.85 45.08
CA GLU A 29 -9.91 -2.97 45.35
C GLU A 29 -10.43 -3.63 44.07
N PHE A 30 -10.33 -2.95 42.92
CA PHE A 30 -10.79 -3.43 41.65
C PHE A 30 -9.83 -4.46 40.98
N ILE A 31 -8.58 -4.54 41.47
CA ILE A 31 -7.59 -5.49 40.97
C ILE A 31 -7.38 -6.60 42.02
N PRO A 32 -7.77 -7.85 41.74
CA PRO A 32 -7.56 -8.95 42.64
C PRO A 32 -6.08 -9.10 43.02
N PRO A 33 -5.76 -9.32 44.32
CA PRO A 33 -4.35 -9.40 44.75
C PRO A 33 -3.50 -10.41 43.97
N ALA A 34 -4.09 -11.55 43.58
CA ALA A 34 -3.41 -12.60 42.80
C ALA A 34 -3.09 -12.17 41.33
N LEU A 35 -3.67 -11.08 40.81
CA LEU A 35 -3.46 -10.61 39.45
C LEU A 35 -2.64 -9.31 39.40
N ARG A 36 -2.24 -8.74 40.52
CA ARG A 36 -1.53 -7.44 40.61
C ARG A 36 -0.20 -7.46 39.86
N ASP A 37 0.61 -8.51 40.05
CA ASP A 37 1.90 -8.61 39.37
C ASP A 37 1.74 -8.83 37.87
N PHE A 38 0.74 -9.61 37.46
CA PHE A 38 0.38 -9.78 36.07
C PHE A 38 -0.04 -8.45 35.44
N VAL A 39 -0.95 -7.72 36.07
CA VAL A 39 -1.44 -6.43 35.58
C VAL A 39 -0.31 -5.40 35.53
N ARG A 40 0.56 -5.36 36.57
CA ARG A 40 1.75 -4.47 36.59
C ARG A 40 2.65 -4.76 35.40
N HIS A 41 2.99 -6.01 35.15
CA HIS A 41 3.87 -6.42 34.08
C HIS A 41 3.29 -6.07 32.68
N GLU A 42 2.00 -6.33 32.46
CA GLU A 42 1.35 -6.03 31.19
C GLU A 42 1.20 -4.52 30.95
N LEU A 43 0.86 -3.73 31.97
CA LEU A 43 0.79 -2.27 31.84
C LEU A 43 2.18 -1.65 31.61
N GLN A 44 3.22 -2.12 32.30
CA GLN A 44 4.59 -1.64 32.07
C GLN A 44 5.10 -2.03 30.68
N ARG A 45 4.70 -3.17 30.17
CA ARG A 45 5.01 -3.60 28.81
C ARG A 45 4.34 -2.69 27.77
N ASP A 46 3.09 -2.28 27.99
CA ASP A 46 2.37 -1.36 27.13
C ASP A 46 2.96 0.06 27.16
N GLU A 47 3.41 0.55 28.32
CA GLU A 47 4.07 1.87 28.47
C GLU A 47 5.42 1.95 27.75
N ASN A 48 6.14 0.84 27.66
CA ASN A 48 7.44 0.76 26.99
C ASN A 48 7.34 0.47 25.48
N PHE A 49 6.12 0.36 24.91
CA PHE A 49 5.97 0.13 23.49
C PHE A 49 6.23 1.44 22.73
N PRO A 50 7.27 1.52 21.88
CA PRO A 50 7.56 2.75 21.15
C PRO A 50 6.42 3.03 20.17
N LEU A 51 5.71 4.15 20.37
CA LEU A 51 4.75 4.65 19.39
C LEU A 51 5.54 5.10 18.16
N THR A 52 5.20 4.57 17.00
CA THR A 52 5.72 5.12 15.75
C THR A 52 4.96 6.42 15.46
N PRO A 53 5.61 7.58 15.51
CA PRO A 53 4.93 8.84 15.26
C PRO A 53 4.52 8.95 13.78
N ALA A 54 3.42 9.64 13.50
CA ALA A 54 3.07 10.03 12.14
C ALA A 54 4.17 10.93 11.56
N ARG A 55 4.53 10.73 10.29
CA ARG A 55 5.49 11.55 9.56
C ARG A 55 4.77 12.75 8.95
N THR A 56 5.38 13.93 8.95
CA THR A 56 4.67 15.14 8.54
C THR A 56 5.57 16.09 7.76
N LEU A 57 5.21 16.38 6.52
CA LEU A 57 5.80 17.49 5.75
C LEU A 57 4.93 18.72 5.94
N VAL A 58 5.52 19.86 6.21
CA VAL A 58 4.81 21.11 6.49
C VAL A 58 5.37 22.26 5.64
N ALA A 59 4.49 23.14 5.16
CA ALA A 59 4.91 24.32 4.41
C ALA A 59 5.62 25.37 5.28
N GLU A 60 5.22 25.49 6.54
CA GLU A 60 5.78 26.44 7.49
C GLU A 60 6.27 25.73 8.76
N PRO A 61 7.50 25.18 8.77
CA PRO A 61 8.02 24.42 9.91
C PRO A 61 8.09 25.23 11.20
N ASN A 62 8.22 26.55 11.10
CA ASN A 62 8.36 27.47 12.25
C ASN A 62 7.05 28.14 12.64
N ARG A 63 5.90 27.69 12.12
CA ARG A 63 4.59 28.21 12.54
C ARG A 63 4.38 27.96 14.03
N PRO A 64 3.99 28.99 14.81
CA PRO A 64 3.65 28.78 16.22
C PRO A 64 2.57 27.72 16.40
N ASP A 65 2.80 26.83 17.37
CA ASP A 65 1.79 25.82 17.72
C ASP A 65 0.62 26.46 18.47
N TRP A 66 -0.42 26.78 17.74
CA TRP A 66 -1.60 27.44 18.29
C TRP A 66 -2.39 26.56 19.27
N LEU A 67 -2.19 25.24 19.27
CA LEU A 67 -2.83 24.33 20.22
C LEU A 67 -2.30 24.46 21.63
N LEU A 68 -1.05 24.94 21.81
CA LEU A 68 -0.46 25.14 23.12
C LEU A 68 -1.20 26.21 23.94
N GLY A 69 -1.90 27.13 23.26
CA GLY A 69 -2.69 28.18 23.90
C GLY A 69 -4.12 27.78 24.26
N LEU A 70 -4.56 26.58 23.92
CA LEU A 70 -5.94 26.15 24.17
C LEU A 70 -6.09 25.44 25.51
N ASP A 71 -7.13 25.82 26.24
CA ASP A 71 -7.55 25.10 27.45
C ASP A 71 -8.35 23.85 27.07
N ARG A 72 -7.65 22.71 27.02
CA ARG A 72 -8.27 21.42 26.67
C ARG A 72 -9.21 20.88 27.76
N SER A 73 -9.23 21.45 28.95
CA SER A 73 -10.18 21.04 29.98
C SER A 73 -11.63 21.39 29.64
N THR A 74 -11.82 22.32 28.72
CA THR A 74 -13.13 22.71 28.19
C THR A 74 -13.64 21.84 27.05
N TRP A 75 -12.82 20.95 26.52
CA TRP A 75 -13.15 20.07 25.42
C TRP A 75 -14.22 19.07 25.81
N TYR A 76 -15.07 18.72 24.87
CA TYR A 76 -16.19 17.80 25.06
C TYR A 76 -16.19 16.63 24.07
N TYR A 77 -16.05 16.92 22.75
CA TYR A 77 -16.25 15.92 21.71
C TYR A 77 -15.13 14.90 21.65
N TRP A 78 -13.87 15.33 21.75
CA TRP A 78 -12.75 14.40 21.80
C TRP A 78 -12.74 13.52 23.06
N PRO A 79 -12.90 14.04 24.28
CA PRO A 79 -13.05 13.21 25.47
C PRO A 79 -14.20 12.21 25.37
N ALA A 80 -15.37 12.60 24.83
CA ALA A 80 -16.51 11.71 24.63
C ALA A 80 -16.21 10.58 23.63
N LEU A 81 -15.60 10.92 22.50
CA LEU A 81 -15.18 9.94 21.49
C LEU A 81 -14.14 8.98 22.08
N ARG A 82 -13.13 9.49 22.75
CA ARG A 82 -12.07 8.70 23.41
C ARG A 82 -12.66 7.70 24.39
N GLN A 83 -13.59 8.16 25.25
CA GLN A 83 -14.31 7.30 26.20
C GLN A 83 -15.12 6.22 25.48
N PHE A 84 -15.80 6.56 24.41
CA PHE A 84 -16.56 5.62 23.59
C PHE A 84 -15.67 4.54 22.97
N LEU A 85 -14.54 4.92 22.39
CA LEU A 85 -13.59 3.97 21.78
C LEU A 85 -13.01 3.01 22.81
N LEU A 86 -12.70 3.52 24.00
CA LEU A 86 -12.18 2.71 25.11
C LEU A 86 -13.25 1.73 25.64
N THR A 87 -14.46 2.24 25.95
CA THR A 87 -15.46 1.50 26.73
C THR A 87 -16.30 0.57 25.86
N TYR A 88 -16.74 1.05 24.69
CA TYR A 88 -17.69 0.32 23.84
C TYR A 88 -16.99 -0.40 22.67
N LYS A 89 -15.94 0.20 22.12
CA LYS A 89 -15.17 -0.45 21.02
C LYS A 89 -14.04 -1.33 21.52
N GLY A 90 -13.68 -1.23 22.81
CA GLY A 90 -12.63 -2.04 23.42
C GLY A 90 -11.24 -1.77 22.85
N TRP A 91 -10.99 -0.54 22.39
CA TRP A 91 -9.68 -0.18 21.86
C TRP A 91 -8.62 -0.21 22.96
N GLU A 92 -7.43 -0.70 22.61
CA GLU A 92 -6.29 -0.67 23.51
C GLU A 92 -5.76 0.76 23.69
N SER A 93 -5.20 1.04 24.86
CA SER A 93 -4.63 2.35 25.19
C SER A 93 -3.53 2.80 24.23
N SER A 94 -2.74 1.86 23.71
CA SER A 94 -1.72 2.10 22.68
C SER A 94 -2.32 2.63 21.38
N ALA A 95 -3.41 2.03 20.92
CA ALA A 95 -4.12 2.45 19.72
C ALA A 95 -4.77 3.83 19.90
N LEU A 96 -5.33 4.09 21.10
CA LEU A 96 -5.90 5.42 21.45
C LEU A 96 -4.83 6.51 21.51
N ARG A 97 -3.67 6.23 22.10
CA ARG A 97 -2.53 7.18 22.09
C ARG A 97 -2.06 7.48 20.66
N SER A 98 -1.91 6.47 19.82
CA SER A 98 -1.54 6.65 18.41
C SER A 98 -2.57 7.48 17.64
N LEU A 99 -3.87 7.27 17.90
CA LEU A 99 -4.94 8.08 17.33
C LEU A 99 -4.90 9.52 17.83
N ASP A 100 -4.67 9.72 19.13
CA ASP A 100 -4.56 11.03 19.75
C ASP A 100 -3.39 11.82 19.17
N ASP A 101 -2.19 11.24 19.14
CA ASP A 101 -0.99 11.86 18.60
C ASP A 101 -1.12 12.20 17.12
N SER A 102 -1.61 11.26 16.30
CA SER A 102 -1.76 11.48 14.86
C SER A 102 -2.80 12.55 14.54
N SER A 103 -3.93 12.54 15.23
CA SER A 103 -4.97 13.55 15.04
C SER A 103 -4.53 14.95 15.59
N ASP A 104 -3.76 15.01 16.65
CA ASP A 104 -3.14 16.25 17.14
C ASP A 104 -2.14 16.83 16.13
N ARG A 105 -1.31 15.98 15.51
CA ARG A 105 -0.37 16.41 14.46
C ARG A 105 -1.11 17.05 13.29
N ILE A 106 -2.20 16.45 12.84
CA ILE A 106 -3.02 17.00 11.77
C ILE A 106 -3.67 18.33 12.22
N LEU A 107 -4.25 18.37 13.41
CA LEU A 107 -4.89 19.57 13.94
C LEU A 107 -3.92 20.75 14.04
N ARG A 108 -2.66 20.52 14.43
CA ARG A 108 -1.60 21.54 14.47
C ARG A 108 -1.35 22.18 13.12
N GLN A 109 -1.55 21.43 12.03
CA GLN A 109 -1.36 21.96 10.67
C GLN A 109 -2.51 22.84 10.20
N LEU A 110 -3.65 22.81 10.87
CA LEU A 110 -4.75 23.74 10.64
C LEU A 110 -4.43 25.11 11.25
N MET A 111 -5.28 26.08 11.03
CA MET A 111 -5.19 27.41 11.63
C MET A 111 -6.15 27.54 12.81
N ALA A 112 -5.78 28.38 13.77
CA ALA A 112 -6.70 28.72 14.84
C ALA A 112 -8.01 29.27 14.26
N PRO A 113 -9.19 28.79 14.69
CA PRO A 113 -10.49 29.25 14.16
C PRO A 113 -10.72 30.75 14.31
N SER A 114 -10.02 31.41 15.23
CA SER A 114 -10.06 32.86 15.45
C SER A 114 -9.27 33.66 14.39
N THR A 115 -8.41 33.02 13.61
CA THR A 115 -7.64 33.66 12.54
C THR A 115 -8.60 34.31 11.52
N GLU A 116 -8.31 35.53 11.11
CA GLU A 116 -9.21 36.33 10.29
C GLU A 116 -9.49 35.68 8.93
N ARG A 117 -8.44 35.15 8.28
CA ARG A 117 -8.51 34.45 6.98
C ARG A 117 -7.50 33.32 6.92
N PHE A 118 -7.90 32.21 6.37
CA PHE A 118 -6.97 31.10 6.08
C PHE A 118 -7.51 30.17 4.97
N ASP A 119 -6.59 29.58 4.21
CA ASP A 119 -6.84 28.56 3.19
C ASP A 119 -5.81 27.45 3.34
N ILE A 120 -6.14 26.44 4.13
CA ILE A 120 -5.29 25.31 4.42
C ILE A 120 -5.69 24.12 3.55
N ARG A 121 -4.70 23.46 2.95
CA ARG A 121 -4.87 22.24 2.13
C ARG A 121 -3.85 21.20 2.51
N GLY A 122 -4.33 20.10 3.03
CA GLY A 122 -3.50 18.99 3.47
C GLY A 122 -3.90 17.65 2.90
N LEU A 123 -2.96 16.71 2.92
CA LEU A 123 -3.15 15.33 2.52
C LEU A 123 -2.76 14.42 3.68
N VAL A 124 -3.63 13.48 3.99
CA VAL A 124 -3.38 12.43 4.98
C VAL A 124 -3.34 11.07 4.31
N LEU A 125 -2.19 10.43 4.39
CA LEU A 125 -1.95 9.11 3.86
C LEU A 125 -2.25 8.06 4.93
N GLY A 126 -3.11 7.12 4.62
CA GLY A 126 -3.31 5.93 5.45
C GLY A 126 -3.00 4.68 4.64
N PHE A 127 -3.19 3.53 5.24
CA PHE A 127 -3.19 2.26 4.52
C PHE A 127 -4.62 1.89 4.11
N VAL A 128 -4.76 0.96 3.18
CA VAL A 128 -6.08 0.46 2.78
C VAL A 128 -6.75 -0.22 3.99
N GLN A 129 -7.95 0.20 4.38
CA GLN A 129 -8.69 -0.34 5.53
C GLN A 129 -7.94 -0.23 6.89
N SER A 130 -7.12 0.79 7.08
CA SER A 130 -6.31 1.00 8.29
C SER A 130 -6.96 1.84 9.38
N GLY A 131 -8.22 2.24 9.21
CA GLY A 131 -8.89 3.10 10.19
C GLY A 131 -8.80 4.60 9.91
N LYS A 132 -8.54 5.03 8.66
CA LYS A 132 -8.59 6.46 8.25
C LYS A 132 -9.83 7.17 8.78
N THR A 133 -10.99 6.52 8.73
CA THR A 133 -12.25 7.07 9.26
C THR A 133 -12.15 7.41 10.75
N ALA A 134 -11.54 6.56 11.57
CA ALA A 134 -11.33 6.85 12.99
C ALA A 134 -10.41 8.07 13.19
N ASN A 135 -9.38 8.20 12.35
CA ASN A 135 -8.48 9.34 12.42
C ASN A 135 -9.20 10.65 12.08
N TYR A 136 -9.92 10.74 10.95
CA TYR A 136 -10.64 11.98 10.66
C TYR A 136 -11.81 12.24 11.61
N THR A 137 -12.44 11.21 12.20
CA THR A 137 -13.43 11.39 13.26
C THR A 137 -12.80 12.07 14.48
N ALA A 138 -11.59 11.65 14.88
CA ALA A 138 -10.84 12.28 15.96
C ALA A 138 -10.43 13.72 15.60
N VAL A 139 -9.98 13.96 14.36
CA VAL A 139 -9.67 15.32 13.87
C VAL A 139 -10.89 16.22 13.92
N ILE A 140 -12.06 15.74 13.48
CA ILE A 140 -13.33 16.49 13.54
C ILE A 140 -13.69 16.81 14.98
N ALA A 141 -13.65 15.83 15.89
CA ALA A 141 -13.96 16.03 17.30
C ALA A 141 -13.09 17.14 17.90
N LYS A 142 -11.77 17.04 17.71
CA LYS A 142 -10.79 18.03 18.21
C LYS A 142 -10.92 19.39 17.53
N ALA A 143 -11.15 19.44 16.22
CA ALA A 143 -11.35 20.68 15.48
C ALA A 143 -12.58 21.44 16.00
N VAL A 144 -13.67 20.73 16.28
CA VAL A 144 -14.88 21.33 16.84
C VAL A 144 -14.68 21.78 18.29
N ASP A 145 -13.98 21.00 19.12
CA ASP A 145 -13.57 21.42 20.47
C ASP A 145 -12.70 22.69 20.42
N ALA A 146 -11.86 22.83 19.39
CA ALA A 146 -11.02 24.00 19.16
C ALA A 146 -11.78 25.21 18.55
N GLY A 147 -13.03 25.03 18.08
CA GLY A 147 -13.88 26.13 17.59
C GLY A 147 -14.22 26.11 16.10
N TYR A 148 -13.83 25.08 15.34
CA TYR A 148 -14.40 24.86 13.99
C TYR A 148 -15.89 24.54 14.11
N ARG A 149 -16.69 25.03 13.17
CA ARG A 149 -18.14 25.00 13.33
C ARG A 149 -18.91 24.35 12.21
N LEU A 150 -18.49 24.52 10.97
CA LEU A 150 -19.06 23.82 9.83
C LEU A 150 -18.11 22.70 9.43
N VAL A 151 -18.60 21.47 9.45
CA VAL A 151 -17.87 20.28 9.01
C VAL A 151 -18.63 19.62 7.87
N ILE A 152 -17.98 19.50 6.72
CA ILE A 152 -18.49 18.75 5.58
C ILE A 152 -17.55 17.58 5.33
N VAL A 153 -18.10 16.37 5.22
CA VAL A 153 -17.37 15.16 4.85
C VAL A 153 -17.84 14.69 3.48
N LEU A 154 -16.95 14.70 2.51
CA LEU A 154 -17.18 14.13 1.19
C LEU A 154 -16.83 12.64 1.23
N SER A 155 -17.82 11.77 1.16
CA SER A 155 -17.66 10.33 1.40
C SER A 155 -17.84 9.50 0.13
N GLY A 156 -16.87 9.57 -0.79
CA GLY A 156 -16.90 8.81 -2.05
C GLY A 156 -18.08 9.15 -2.98
N ILE A 157 -18.37 8.25 -3.93
CA ILE A 157 -19.39 8.47 -4.99
C ILE A 157 -20.67 7.62 -4.81
N ASP A 158 -20.68 6.69 -3.85
CA ASP A 158 -21.78 5.72 -3.63
C ASP A 158 -22.67 6.09 -2.43
N ASN A 159 -23.99 5.87 -2.54
CA ASN A 159 -24.93 6.15 -1.46
C ASN A 159 -24.75 5.24 -0.24
N GLY A 160 -24.34 4.00 -0.45
CA GLY A 160 -24.09 3.04 0.62
C GLY A 160 -22.91 3.47 1.48
N LEU A 161 -21.80 3.89 0.85
CA LEU A 161 -20.63 4.41 1.55
C LEU A 161 -20.95 5.71 2.31
N ARG A 162 -21.69 6.64 1.68
CA ARG A 162 -22.17 7.86 2.35
C ARG A 162 -23.01 7.52 3.58
N ARG A 163 -24.00 6.60 3.45
CA ARG A 163 -24.82 6.15 4.58
C ARG A 163 -23.96 5.56 5.70
N GLN A 164 -23.04 4.67 5.36
CA GLN A 164 -22.14 4.03 6.34
C GLN A 164 -21.29 5.09 7.08
N THR A 165 -20.71 6.04 6.35
CA THR A 165 -19.95 7.14 6.96
C THR A 165 -20.85 8.01 7.86
N ASN A 166 -22.04 8.37 7.39
CA ASN A 166 -22.98 9.19 8.19
C ASN A 166 -23.42 8.45 9.45
N SER A 167 -23.83 7.19 9.35
CA SER A 167 -24.22 6.36 10.49
C SER A 167 -23.08 6.24 11.50
N ARG A 168 -21.84 6.07 11.02
CA ARG A 168 -20.66 6.02 11.88
C ARG A 168 -20.40 7.34 12.60
N LEU A 169 -20.35 8.46 11.88
CA LEU A 169 -20.13 9.78 12.49
C LEU A 169 -21.27 10.17 13.45
N LYS A 170 -22.50 9.79 13.13
CA LYS A 170 -23.62 9.96 14.04
C LYS A 170 -23.41 9.20 15.34
N ARG A 171 -22.99 7.96 15.28
CA ARG A 171 -22.71 7.11 16.45
C ARG A 171 -21.51 7.62 17.27
N GLU A 172 -20.47 8.09 16.61
CA GLU A 172 -19.17 8.43 17.21
C GLU A 172 -19.05 9.92 17.61
N LEU A 173 -19.81 10.84 17.00
CA LEU A 173 -19.73 12.29 17.25
C LEU A 173 -21.04 12.91 17.70
N VAL A 174 -22.14 12.64 16.95
CA VAL A 174 -23.43 13.28 17.21
C VAL A 174 -24.09 12.70 18.46
N GLY A 175 -24.04 11.39 18.58
CA GLY A 175 -24.56 10.66 19.74
C GLY A 175 -26.05 10.36 19.68
N TYR A 176 -26.49 9.54 20.63
CA TYR A 176 -27.89 9.15 20.82
C TYR A 176 -28.30 9.36 22.28
N PRO A 177 -29.61 9.59 22.53
CA PRO A 177 -30.11 9.77 23.90
C PRO A 177 -29.99 8.52 24.78
N ASP A 178 -29.84 7.35 24.15
CA ASP A 178 -29.91 6.04 24.82
C ASP A 178 -28.60 5.27 24.66
N ASP A 179 -27.95 4.93 25.76
CA ASP A 179 -26.70 4.17 25.81
C ASP A 179 -26.82 2.74 25.24
N ARG A 180 -28.04 2.22 25.07
CA ARG A 180 -28.27 0.86 24.51
C ARG A 180 -27.85 0.68 23.06
N LEU A 181 -27.62 1.77 22.34
CA LEU A 181 -27.23 1.73 20.92
C LEU A 181 -25.71 1.65 20.70
N GLY A 182 -24.89 1.53 21.74
CA GLY A 182 -23.44 1.50 21.62
C GLY A 182 -22.90 2.70 20.82
N ALA A 183 -23.25 3.89 21.27
CA ALA A 183 -22.92 5.16 20.65
C ALA A 183 -22.44 6.17 21.73
N VAL A 184 -21.80 7.24 21.28
CA VAL A 184 -21.53 8.39 22.13
C VAL A 184 -22.85 8.93 22.68
N ARG A 185 -22.86 9.32 23.94
CA ARG A 185 -24.03 9.96 24.55
C ARG A 185 -24.31 11.30 23.89
N LEU A 186 -25.61 11.59 23.66
CA LEU A 186 -26.03 12.87 23.11
C LEU A 186 -25.43 14.04 23.89
N PRO A 187 -24.73 14.99 23.24
CA PRO A 187 -24.17 16.15 23.90
C PRO A 187 -25.22 17.00 24.63
N PRO A 188 -24.84 17.72 25.71
CA PRO A 188 -25.73 18.65 26.40
C PRO A 188 -26.32 19.69 25.46
N MET A 189 -27.50 20.22 25.82
CA MET A 189 -28.11 21.32 25.08
C MET A 189 -27.10 22.47 24.90
N GLY A 190 -26.94 22.97 23.69
CA GLY A 190 -25.93 23.98 23.33
C GLY A 190 -24.63 23.41 22.76
N ARG A 191 -24.38 22.11 22.92
CA ARG A 191 -23.26 21.38 22.24
C ARG A 191 -23.74 20.30 21.29
N GLN A 192 -25.05 20.19 21.03
CA GLN A 192 -25.62 19.24 20.11
C GLN A 192 -25.28 19.65 18.67
N TRP A 193 -25.08 18.65 17.82
CA TRP A 193 -24.84 18.86 16.39
C TRP A 193 -26.13 19.20 15.65
N HIS A 194 -26.02 20.09 14.68
CA HIS A 194 -27.02 20.23 13.63
C HIS A 194 -26.66 19.30 12.47
N GLU A 195 -27.45 18.25 12.25
CA GLU A 195 -27.27 17.32 11.14
C GLU A 195 -28.06 17.81 9.92
N PHE A 196 -27.38 18.06 8.79
CA PHE A 196 -28.02 18.46 7.53
C PHE A 196 -28.08 17.33 6.51
N THR A 197 -27.65 16.14 6.91
CA THR A 197 -27.77 14.87 6.15
C THR A 197 -28.25 13.78 7.10
N ARG A 198 -28.82 12.70 6.55
CA ARG A 198 -29.39 11.59 7.33
C ARG A 198 -28.69 10.28 6.99
N ASP A 199 -28.79 9.31 7.89
CA ASP A 199 -28.18 7.99 7.82
C ASP A 199 -29.00 6.94 7.03
N ASP A 200 -29.89 7.39 6.14
CA ASP A 200 -30.63 6.55 5.22
C ASP A 200 -30.11 6.68 3.77
N LEU A 201 -30.56 5.83 2.87
CA LEU A 201 -30.13 5.81 1.46
C LEU A 201 -30.46 7.10 0.69
N HIS A 202 -31.51 7.81 1.10
CA HIS A 202 -31.99 9.05 0.49
C HIS A 202 -31.60 10.29 1.31
N GLY A 203 -30.83 10.09 2.39
CA GLY A 203 -30.46 11.10 3.37
C GLY A 203 -29.32 12.02 2.96
N ASP A 204 -28.94 12.07 1.69
CA ASP A 204 -27.97 13.04 1.17
C ASP A 204 -28.52 14.46 1.24
N PHE A 205 -27.66 15.46 1.12
CA PHE A 205 -28.04 16.85 1.32
C PHE A 205 -29.28 17.25 0.49
N GLN A 206 -30.25 17.82 1.19
CA GLN A 206 -31.42 18.49 0.63
C GLN A 206 -31.69 19.77 1.42
N PRO A 207 -32.08 20.89 0.76
CA PRO A 207 -32.34 22.17 1.44
C PRO A 207 -33.35 22.06 2.59
N GLY A 208 -34.32 21.15 2.47
CA GLY A 208 -35.35 20.90 3.52
C GLY A 208 -34.80 20.26 4.80
N PHE A 209 -33.55 19.75 4.81
CA PHE A 209 -32.90 19.23 6.01
C PHE A 209 -32.10 20.29 6.75
N ALA A 210 -31.86 21.46 6.15
CA ALA A 210 -30.94 22.45 6.59
C ALA A 210 -31.62 23.77 6.96
N ASN A 211 -31.04 24.52 7.89
CA ASN A 211 -31.49 25.83 8.30
C ASN A 211 -30.30 26.79 8.40
N HIS A 212 -30.34 27.90 7.67
CA HIS A 212 -29.27 28.93 7.69
C HIS A 212 -29.03 29.52 9.09
N ALA A 213 -30.04 29.57 9.95
CA ALA A 213 -29.86 30.02 11.33
C ALA A 213 -28.86 29.18 12.13
N ALA A 214 -28.71 27.89 11.83
CA ALA A 214 -27.72 27.02 12.47
C ALA A 214 -26.27 27.46 12.13
N LEU A 215 -26.02 28.06 10.98
CA LEU A 215 -24.71 28.60 10.59
C LEU A 215 -24.28 29.81 11.45
N GLN A 216 -25.25 30.51 12.08
CA GLN A 216 -25.02 31.66 12.92
C GLN A 216 -24.89 31.31 14.40
N GLY A 217 -25.45 30.16 14.82
CA GLY A 217 -25.41 29.68 16.20
C GLY A 217 -23.99 29.30 16.69
N SER A 218 -23.85 28.83 17.94
CA SER A 218 -22.58 28.34 18.50
C SER A 218 -22.37 26.84 18.31
N GLN A 219 -23.42 26.11 17.95
CA GLN A 219 -23.40 24.66 17.83
C GLN A 219 -22.74 24.23 16.50
N PRO A 220 -22.07 23.07 16.49
CA PRO A 220 -21.44 22.57 15.27
C PRO A 220 -22.48 22.05 14.28
N VAL A 221 -22.16 22.14 13.00
CA VAL A 221 -22.97 21.66 11.87
C VAL A 221 -22.20 20.55 11.15
N LEU A 222 -22.87 19.41 10.91
CA LEU A 222 -22.30 18.26 10.22
C LEU A 222 -23.10 17.94 8.95
N LEU A 223 -22.37 17.76 7.85
CA LEU A 223 -22.89 17.21 6.61
C LEU A 223 -22.02 16.07 6.13
N VAL A 224 -22.62 14.97 5.72
CA VAL A 224 -21.95 13.86 5.04
C VAL A 224 -22.53 13.72 3.64
N VAL A 225 -21.75 14.14 2.64
CA VAL A 225 -22.23 14.35 1.28
C VAL A 225 -21.46 13.45 0.32
N LYS A 226 -22.15 12.82 -0.64
CA LYS A 226 -21.42 12.09 -1.69
C LYS A 226 -20.86 13.03 -2.74
N LYS A 227 -19.78 12.64 -3.40
CA LYS A 227 -19.16 13.36 -4.52
C LYS A 227 -20.00 13.20 -5.79
N ASN A 228 -21.07 13.99 -5.87
CA ASN A 228 -22.04 13.94 -6.95
C ASN A 228 -22.42 15.36 -7.38
N GLY A 229 -22.33 15.66 -8.68
CA GLY A 229 -22.56 16.99 -9.21
C GLY A 229 -23.89 17.63 -8.79
N PRO A 230 -25.05 16.98 -9.01
CA PRO A 230 -26.35 17.48 -8.57
C PRO A 230 -26.45 17.79 -7.07
N VAL A 231 -25.82 16.96 -6.22
CA VAL A 231 -25.85 17.17 -4.75
C VAL A 231 -25.00 18.38 -4.37
N LEU A 232 -23.78 18.46 -4.89
CA LEU A 232 -22.86 19.57 -4.62
C LEU A 232 -23.42 20.90 -5.13
N ARG A 233 -24.04 20.93 -6.32
CA ARG A 233 -24.72 22.14 -6.82
C ARG A 233 -25.88 22.59 -5.95
N ARG A 234 -26.68 21.65 -5.40
CA ARG A 234 -27.74 22.01 -4.46
C ARG A 234 -27.17 22.60 -3.16
N LEU A 235 -26.08 22.02 -2.67
CA LEU A 235 -25.37 22.52 -1.49
C LEU A 235 -24.85 23.94 -1.71
N LEU A 236 -24.19 24.19 -2.86
CA LEU A 236 -23.66 25.50 -3.21
C LEU A 236 -24.76 26.56 -3.30
N ARG A 237 -25.86 26.29 -4.01
CA ARG A 237 -27.00 27.19 -4.09
C ARG A 237 -27.57 27.53 -2.71
N TRP A 238 -27.75 26.51 -1.85
CA TRP A 238 -28.22 26.72 -0.48
C TRP A 238 -27.23 27.60 0.33
N LEU A 239 -25.94 27.39 0.19
CA LEU A 239 -24.91 28.19 0.85
C LEU A 239 -24.90 29.65 0.33
N ASP A 240 -25.17 29.87 -0.95
CA ASP A 240 -25.22 31.19 -1.53
C ASP A 240 -26.40 32.04 -1.01
N GLU A 241 -27.47 31.41 -0.52
CA GLU A 241 -28.58 32.06 0.18
C GLU A 241 -28.21 32.52 1.61
N ALA A 242 -27.12 31.97 2.19
CA ALA A 242 -26.64 32.39 3.51
C ALA A 242 -25.99 33.80 3.43
N PRO A 243 -26.13 34.63 4.47
CA PRO A 243 -25.49 35.96 4.51
C PRO A 243 -23.97 35.84 4.30
N VAL A 244 -23.41 36.74 3.47
CA VAL A 244 -21.98 36.76 3.13
C VAL A 244 -21.09 36.84 4.36
N GLU A 245 -21.48 37.67 5.35
CA GLU A 245 -20.71 37.84 6.60
C GLU A 245 -20.64 36.56 7.41
N VAL A 246 -21.68 35.73 7.39
CA VAL A 246 -21.67 34.42 8.04
C VAL A 246 -20.64 33.52 7.37
N ARG A 247 -20.63 33.46 6.05
CA ARG A 247 -19.68 32.64 5.28
C ARG A 247 -18.23 33.10 5.46
N ARG A 248 -18.01 34.41 5.57
CA ARG A 248 -16.68 35.01 5.80
C ARG A 248 -16.11 34.66 7.15
N THR A 249 -16.91 34.62 8.20
CA THR A 249 -16.44 34.44 9.58
C THR A 249 -16.51 33.02 10.09
N LEU A 250 -17.25 32.13 9.41
CA LEU A 250 -17.50 30.74 9.82
C LEU A 250 -16.23 29.86 9.58
N PRO A 251 -15.59 29.30 10.63
CA PRO A 251 -14.50 28.36 10.45
C PRO A 251 -15.03 27.04 9.85
N PHE A 252 -14.57 26.73 8.64
CA PHE A 252 -15.02 25.62 7.84
C PHE A 252 -13.94 24.54 7.71
N LEU A 253 -14.31 23.29 7.95
CA LEU A 253 -13.50 22.11 7.75
C LEU A 253 -14.15 21.20 6.72
N LEU A 254 -13.44 20.93 5.63
CA LEU A 254 -13.82 20.00 4.59
C LEU A 254 -12.90 18.75 4.66
N ILE A 255 -13.47 17.61 4.98
CA ILE A 255 -12.81 16.31 4.90
C ILE A 255 -13.20 15.64 3.58
N ASP A 256 -12.22 15.26 2.80
CA ASP A 256 -12.41 14.57 1.52
C ASP A 256 -11.90 13.12 1.64
N ASP A 257 -12.79 12.20 1.97
CA ASP A 257 -12.47 10.77 2.07
C ASP A 257 -12.40 10.15 0.68
N GLU A 258 -11.45 9.23 0.45
CA GLU A 258 -11.11 8.69 -0.87
C GLU A 258 -10.85 9.82 -1.88
N ALA A 259 -9.94 10.74 -1.53
CA ALA A 259 -9.68 11.95 -2.31
C ALA A 259 -9.04 11.68 -3.69
N ASP A 260 -8.49 10.49 -3.92
CA ASP A 260 -8.06 10.02 -5.24
C ASP A 260 -9.25 9.73 -6.18
N GLN A 261 -10.49 9.67 -5.66
CA GLN A 261 -11.71 9.45 -6.42
C GLN A 261 -12.44 10.76 -6.71
N ALA A 262 -12.61 11.06 -7.98
CA ALA A 262 -13.40 12.21 -8.48
C ALA A 262 -12.93 13.60 -8.04
N SER A 263 -12.09 13.71 -7.00
CA SER A 263 -11.61 15.01 -6.52
C SER A 263 -10.41 15.52 -7.32
N VAL A 264 -9.63 14.64 -7.93
CA VAL A 264 -8.51 15.01 -8.81
C VAL A 264 -9.04 15.53 -10.14
N ASP A 265 -8.48 16.63 -10.63
CA ASP A 265 -8.87 17.21 -11.92
C ASP A 265 -8.43 16.30 -13.08
N THR A 266 -9.41 15.84 -13.85
CA THR A 266 -9.19 15.05 -15.07
C THR A 266 -9.50 15.85 -16.33
N ARG A 267 -9.67 17.17 -16.19
CA ARG A 267 -10.18 18.09 -17.21
C ARG A 267 -11.50 17.62 -17.85
N GLY A 268 -12.51 18.41 -17.75
CA GLY A 268 -13.86 18.02 -18.15
C GLY A 268 -14.67 19.22 -18.65
N THR A 269 -15.95 19.15 -18.43
CA THR A 269 -16.94 20.11 -18.91
C THR A 269 -17.58 20.86 -17.73
N TYR A 270 -16.82 21.22 -16.69
CA TYR A 270 -17.38 22.06 -15.62
C TYR A 270 -17.70 23.44 -16.17
N GLN A 271 -18.98 23.81 -16.14
CA GLN A 271 -19.45 25.17 -16.42
C GLN A 271 -20.23 25.64 -15.17
N ALA A 272 -19.97 26.87 -14.75
CA ALA A 272 -20.86 27.55 -13.82
C ALA A 272 -22.22 27.75 -14.49
N GLU A 273 -23.31 27.64 -13.75
CA GLU A 273 -24.68 27.60 -14.30
C GLU A 273 -25.05 28.85 -15.12
N ASP A 274 -24.36 30.00 -14.93
CA ASP A 274 -24.72 31.30 -15.50
C ASP A 274 -23.68 31.88 -16.50
N GLU A 275 -22.67 31.10 -16.92
CA GLU A 275 -21.62 31.62 -17.81
C GLU A 275 -21.69 31.04 -19.23
N PRO A 276 -21.52 31.84 -20.26
CA PRO A 276 -21.45 31.38 -21.65
C PRO A 276 -20.15 30.59 -21.86
N PRO A 277 -20.16 29.54 -22.73
CA PRO A 277 -18.98 28.75 -23.04
C PRO A 277 -17.89 29.64 -23.68
N ASP A 278 -16.70 29.55 -23.11
CA ASP A 278 -15.51 30.24 -23.63
C ASP A 278 -14.67 29.17 -24.37
N PRO A 279 -14.46 29.30 -25.68
CA PRO A 279 -13.74 28.31 -26.46
C PRO A 279 -12.26 28.19 -26.11
N ASP A 280 -11.67 29.17 -25.45
CA ASP A 280 -10.27 29.19 -25.04
C ASP A 280 -10.08 28.69 -23.58
N TYR A 281 -11.17 28.32 -22.88
CA TYR A 281 -11.14 27.87 -21.52
C TYR A 281 -11.33 26.33 -21.41
N GLU A 282 -10.33 25.65 -20.88
CA GLU A 282 -10.43 24.21 -20.50
C GLU A 282 -10.88 24.08 -19.04
N PRO A 283 -12.16 23.84 -18.78
CA PRO A 283 -12.67 23.76 -17.42
C PRO A 283 -12.16 22.51 -16.70
N PRO A 284 -12.09 22.53 -15.34
CA PRO A 284 -11.79 21.34 -14.56
C PRO A 284 -12.91 20.29 -14.66
N SER A 285 -12.64 19.08 -14.14
CA SER A 285 -13.68 18.08 -14.01
C SER A 285 -14.79 18.55 -13.06
N VAL A 286 -16.03 18.14 -13.31
CA VAL A 286 -17.21 18.68 -12.62
C VAL A 286 -17.10 18.60 -11.10
N ILE A 287 -16.63 17.47 -10.55
CA ILE A 287 -16.53 17.30 -9.09
C ILE A 287 -15.38 18.12 -8.52
N ASN A 288 -14.20 18.13 -9.16
CA ASN A 288 -13.07 18.97 -8.75
C ASN A 288 -13.48 20.45 -8.73
N GLY A 289 -14.09 20.95 -9.83
CA GLY A 289 -14.57 22.32 -9.92
C GLY A 289 -15.55 22.69 -8.81
N LEU A 290 -16.53 21.81 -8.51
CA LEU A 290 -17.52 22.05 -7.45
C LEU A 290 -16.91 22.04 -6.04
N ILE A 291 -15.89 21.21 -5.79
CA ILE A 291 -15.17 21.21 -4.52
C ILE A 291 -14.39 22.52 -4.34
N ARG A 292 -13.68 22.95 -5.40
CA ARG A 292 -12.94 24.22 -5.39
C ARG A 292 -13.89 25.40 -5.18
N ASP A 293 -15.01 25.38 -5.85
CA ASP A 293 -16.08 26.34 -5.75
C ASP A 293 -16.67 26.40 -4.32
N LEU A 294 -16.88 25.23 -3.67
CA LEU A 294 -17.33 25.15 -2.28
C LEU A 294 -16.31 25.80 -1.33
N LEU A 295 -15.03 25.53 -1.51
CA LEU A 295 -13.98 26.13 -0.69
C LEU A 295 -13.94 27.65 -0.82
N GLN A 296 -14.16 28.20 -2.01
CA GLN A 296 -14.13 29.65 -2.23
C GLN A 296 -15.24 30.43 -1.53
N ARG A 297 -16.35 29.77 -1.12
CA ARG A 297 -17.43 30.48 -0.39
C ARG A 297 -17.01 30.91 1.01
N PHE A 298 -15.89 30.39 1.54
CA PHE A 298 -15.45 30.63 2.90
C PHE A 298 -14.07 31.28 2.93
N GLU A 299 -13.88 32.30 3.77
CA GLU A 299 -12.57 32.92 3.97
C GLU A 299 -11.72 32.17 5.02
N ARG A 300 -12.38 31.37 5.92
CA ARG A 300 -11.76 30.54 6.96
C ARG A 300 -11.98 29.08 6.63
N ARG A 301 -11.14 28.52 5.73
CA ARG A 301 -11.34 27.18 5.19
C ARG A 301 -10.13 26.28 5.37
N ALA A 302 -10.38 25.06 5.79
CA ALA A 302 -9.41 23.97 5.82
C ALA A 302 -9.95 22.78 5.02
N TYR A 303 -9.14 22.29 4.09
CA TYR A 303 -9.40 21.10 3.29
C TYR A 303 -8.38 20.03 3.64
N ILE A 304 -8.85 18.85 4.01
CA ILE A 304 -8.01 17.69 4.30
C ILE A 304 -8.45 16.52 3.41
N ALA A 305 -7.60 16.15 2.50
CA ALA A 305 -7.74 14.96 1.67
C ALA A 305 -7.27 13.71 2.45
N TYR A 306 -8.06 12.66 2.45
CA TYR A 306 -7.70 11.35 2.99
C TYR A 306 -7.68 10.32 1.87
N THR A 307 -6.60 9.57 1.76
CA THR A 307 -6.51 8.46 0.81
C THR A 307 -5.53 7.38 1.29
N ALA A 308 -5.70 6.16 0.79
CA ALA A 308 -4.69 5.10 0.90
C ALA A 308 -3.82 5.00 -0.36
N THR A 309 -4.24 5.65 -1.45
CA THR A 309 -3.60 5.61 -2.76
C THR A 309 -3.32 7.03 -3.26
N PRO A 310 -2.30 7.70 -2.69
CA PRO A 310 -2.09 9.13 -2.85
C PRO A 310 -1.54 9.53 -4.22
N PHE A 311 -1.27 8.57 -5.09
CA PHE A 311 -0.52 8.78 -6.32
C PHE A 311 -1.10 9.89 -7.20
N ALA A 312 -2.42 9.93 -7.35
CA ALA A 312 -3.09 10.96 -8.13
C ALA A 312 -3.04 12.34 -7.44
N ASN A 313 -3.19 12.39 -6.12
CA ASN A 313 -3.21 13.63 -5.34
C ASN A 313 -1.84 14.32 -5.30
N ILE A 314 -0.77 13.53 -5.24
CA ILE A 314 0.61 14.02 -5.22
C ILE A 314 1.02 14.57 -6.60
N LEU A 315 0.44 14.06 -7.68
CA LEU A 315 0.72 14.49 -9.04
C LEU A 315 -0.10 15.71 -9.49
N ILE A 316 -0.94 16.30 -8.63
CA ILE A 316 -1.64 17.57 -8.92
C ILE A 316 -0.59 18.68 -9.07
N PRO A 317 -0.60 19.47 -10.15
CA PRO A 317 0.30 20.59 -10.29
C PRO A 317 0.04 21.65 -9.21
N HIS A 318 1.10 22.10 -8.54
CA HIS A 318 0.98 23.04 -7.42
C HIS A 318 0.69 24.50 -7.85
N ASP A 319 0.97 24.83 -9.10
CA ASP A 319 0.84 26.16 -9.69
C ASP A 319 -0.42 26.36 -10.56
N THR A 320 -1.26 25.33 -10.65
CA THR A 320 -2.49 25.42 -11.44
C THR A 320 -3.52 26.29 -10.75
N THR A 321 -3.63 27.53 -11.21
CA THR A 321 -4.65 28.48 -10.79
C THR A 321 -5.66 28.67 -11.90
N ASP A 322 -6.93 28.53 -11.56
CA ASP A 322 -8.04 28.82 -12.44
C ASP A 322 -8.71 30.14 -11.99
N LEU A 323 -8.95 31.01 -12.92
CA LEU A 323 -9.53 32.34 -12.62
C LEU A 323 -10.97 32.28 -12.07
N ARG A 324 -11.71 31.19 -12.36
CA ARG A 324 -13.12 31.01 -11.99
C ARG A 324 -13.28 30.22 -10.68
N VAL A 325 -12.54 29.09 -10.54
CA VAL A 325 -12.64 28.19 -9.38
C VAL A 325 -11.40 28.19 -8.49
N GLY A 326 -10.43 29.06 -8.74
CA GLY A 326 -9.23 29.22 -7.91
C GLY A 326 -8.22 28.10 -8.07
N ASN A 327 -7.33 27.98 -7.08
CA ASN A 327 -6.25 26.99 -7.09
C ASN A 327 -6.76 25.56 -6.99
N ASP A 328 -6.07 24.62 -7.63
CA ASP A 328 -6.37 23.19 -7.54
C ASP A 328 -6.13 22.63 -6.12
N LEU A 329 -6.57 21.41 -5.87
CA LEU A 329 -6.58 20.74 -4.57
C LEU A 329 -5.22 20.15 -4.17
N TYR A 330 -4.12 20.70 -4.68
CA TYR A 330 -2.76 20.31 -4.25
C TYR A 330 -2.59 20.48 -2.73
N PRO A 331 -1.99 19.50 -2.02
CA PRO A 331 -1.79 19.57 -0.57
C PRO A 331 -0.62 20.50 -0.21
N LYS A 332 -0.80 21.79 -0.46
CA LYS A 332 0.24 22.81 -0.36
C LYS A 332 0.79 23.06 1.04
N ASP A 333 -0.01 22.79 2.08
CA ASP A 333 0.35 23.18 3.45
C ASP A 333 0.94 22.02 4.24
N PHE A 334 0.42 20.80 4.08
CA PHE A 334 0.99 19.64 4.77
C PHE A 334 0.65 18.30 4.10
N ILE A 335 1.52 17.34 4.34
CA ILE A 335 1.31 15.92 4.04
C ILE A 335 1.63 15.12 5.30
N VAL A 336 0.67 14.36 5.79
CA VAL A 336 0.83 13.49 6.98
C VAL A 336 0.73 12.04 6.56
N ASP A 337 1.76 11.26 6.84
CA ASP A 337 1.77 9.81 6.72
C ASP A 337 1.41 9.18 8.06
N LEU A 338 0.24 8.52 8.12
CA LEU A 338 -0.22 7.85 9.32
C LEU A 338 0.63 6.60 9.60
N PRO A 339 0.96 6.32 10.87
CA PRO A 339 1.69 5.12 11.22
C PRO A 339 0.89 3.87 10.86
N LYS A 340 1.61 2.80 10.53
CA LYS A 340 1.00 1.50 10.32
C LYS A 340 0.47 0.97 11.66
N PRO A 341 -0.84 0.69 11.78
CA PRO A 341 -1.38 0.23 13.06
C PRO A 341 -0.88 -1.18 13.42
N PRO A 342 -0.67 -1.48 14.70
CA PRO A 342 -0.37 -2.85 15.13
C PRO A 342 -1.45 -3.84 14.70
N GLY A 343 -1.05 -5.01 14.23
CA GLY A 343 -1.98 -6.05 13.73
C GLY A 343 -2.61 -5.75 12.38
N TYR A 344 -2.12 -4.72 11.67
CA TYR A 344 -2.49 -4.45 10.28
C TYR A 344 -1.61 -5.26 9.32
N PHE A 345 -2.26 -5.88 8.34
CA PHE A 345 -1.63 -6.63 7.26
C PHE A 345 -1.94 -5.95 5.93
N GLY A 346 -0.91 -5.47 5.26
CA GLY A 346 -0.97 -4.80 3.96
C GLY A 346 -0.34 -5.66 2.85
N ALA A 347 0.02 -5.00 1.75
CA ALA A 347 0.63 -5.67 0.60
C ALA A 347 1.97 -6.31 0.97
N GLU A 348 2.81 -5.64 1.76
CA GLU A 348 4.11 -6.15 2.19
C GLU A 348 3.98 -7.43 3.03
N GLU A 349 3.03 -7.50 3.97
CA GLU A 349 2.85 -8.67 4.82
C GLU A 349 2.33 -9.88 4.05
N PHE A 350 1.46 -9.67 3.06
CA PHE A 350 0.90 -10.78 2.29
C PHE A 350 1.80 -11.22 1.14
N PHE A 351 2.38 -10.28 0.40
CA PHE A 351 3.09 -10.58 -0.85
C PHE A 351 4.60 -10.39 -0.75
N GLY A 352 5.09 -9.89 0.37
CA GLY A 352 6.49 -9.48 0.48
C GLY A 352 6.82 -8.25 -0.35
N ARG A 353 8.09 -7.89 -0.39
CA ARG A 353 8.62 -6.84 -1.27
C ARG A 353 10.10 -7.07 -1.57
N MET A 354 10.57 -6.53 -2.66
CA MET A 354 12.01 -6.45 -2.89
C MET A 354 12.59 -5.33 -2.03
N ASP A 355 13.65 -5.63 -1.30
CA ASP A 355 14.50 -4.62 -0.69
C ASP A 355 15.57 -4.20 -1.71
N ALA A 356 15.39 -3.04 -2.32
CA ALA A 356 16.29 -2.55 -3.35
C ALA A 356 17.71 -2.26 -2.81
N VAL A 357 17.84 -1.95 -1.52
CA VAL A 357 19.13 -1.65 -0.88
C VAL A 357 19.86 -2.94 -0.52
N ALA A 358 19.18 -3.89 0.09
CA ALA A 358 19.78 -5.16 0.46
C ALA A 358 19.89 -6.14 -0.72
N GLY A 359 19.15 -5.94 -1.80
CA GLY A 359 19.02 -6.88 -2.91
C GLY A 359 18.41 -8.21 -2.49
N THR A 360 17.67 -8.19 -1.37
CA THR A 360 17.00 -9.36 -0.78
C THR A 360 15.49 -9.21 -0.87
N GLU A 361 14.79 -10.32 -0.86
CA GLU A 361 13.34 -10.33 -0.78
C GLU A 361 12.93 -10.35 0.70
N VAL A 362 12.12 -9.39 1.12
CA VAL A 362 11.38 -9.47 2.38
C VAL A 362 10.17 -10.34 2.09
N GLY A 363 10.19 -11.58 2.58
CA GLY A 363 9.15 -12.55 2.31
C GLY A 363 7.82 -12.18 2.94
N GLY A 364 6.73 -12.40 2.19
CA GLY A 364 5.38 -12.31 2.69
C GLY A 364 4.98 -13.54 3.51
N LEU A 365 3.74 -13.54 3.98
CA LEU A 365 3.14 -14.71 4.60
C LEU A 365 2.96 -15.83 3.56
N ASP A 366 3.16 -17.08 3.96
CA ASP A 366 2.86 -18.23 3.12
C ASP A 366 1.34 -18.50 3.08
N VAL A 367 0.59 -17.57 2.47
CA VAL A 367 -0.88 -17.60 2.39
C VAL A 367 -1.42 -17.34 0.98
N VAL A 368 -0.53 -17.06 0.02
CA VAL A 368 -0.88 -16.84 -1.38
C VAL A 368 -0.84 -18.17 -2.12
N ARG A 369 -1.86 -18.45 -2.93
CA ARG A 369 -2.00 -19.68 -3.71
C ARG A 369 -2.28 -19.33 -5.17
N GLU A 370 -1.59 -20.01 -6.05
CA GLU A 370 -1.66 -19.76 -7.48
C GLU A 370 -2.98 -20.25 -8.08
N VAL A 371 -3.59 -19.38 -8.90
CA VAL A 371 -4.66 -19.74 -9.86
C VAL A 371 -4.01 -19.81 -11.23
N THR A 372 -3.99 -20.99 -11.81
CA THR A 372 -3.30 -21.26 -13.08
C THR A 372 -4.09 -20.77 -14.29
N ASP A 373 -3.44 -20.64 -15.45
CA ASP A 373 -4.13 -20.34 -16.70
C ASP A 373 -5.17 -21.41 -17.06
N ALA A 374 -4.94 -22.68 -16.72
CA ALA A 374 -5.91 -23.76 -16.91
C ALA A 374 -7.17 -23.55 -16.05
N ASP A 375 -7.03 -23.04 -14.84
CA ASP A 375 -8.16 -22.66 -13.97
C ASP A 375 -8.97 -21.51 -14.58
N ILE A 376 -8.31 -20.53 -15.17
CA ILE A 376 -8.97 -19.39 -15.85
C ILE A 376 -9.77 -19.89 -17.05
N VAL A 377 -9.18 -20.73 -17.89
CA VAL A 377 -9.87 -21.34 -19.05
C VAL A 377 -11.09 -22.14 -18.59
N SER A 378 -10.99 -22.91 -17.50
CA SER A 378 -12.12 -23.64 -16.93
C SER A 378 -13.27 -22.71 -16.54
N LEU A 379 -12.96 -21.59 -15.87
CA LEU A 379 -13.96 -20.57 -15.51
C LEU A 379 -14.63 -19.93 -16.73
N GLU A 380 -13.86 -19.64 -17.78
CA GLU A 380 -14.39 -19.11 -19.06
C GLU A 380 -15.32 -20.09 -19.75
N GLN A 381 -15.06 -21.38 -19.60
CA GLN A 381 -15.92 -22.47 -20.07
C GLN A 381 -17.15 -22.74 -19.19
N GLY A 382 -17.30 -21.98 -18.08
CA GLY A 382 -18.39 -22.14 -17.14
C GLY A 382 -18.26 -23.37 -16.23
N GLN A 383 -17.01 -23.84 -16.05
CA GLN A 383 -16.67 -24.95 -15.15
C GLN A 383 -15.96 -24.44 -13.90
N ALA A 384 -16.19 -25.09 -12.77
CA ALA A 384 -15.50 -24.76 -11.53
C ALA A 384 -14.07 -25.34 -11.54
N PRO A 385 -13.02 -24.51 -11.47
CA PRO A 385 -11.65 -24.99 -11.44
C PRO A 385 -11.30 -25.63 -10.09
N ALA A 386 -10.24 -26.44 -10.07
CA ALA A 386 -9.74 -27.11 -8.87
C ALA A 386 -9.31 -26.12 -7.80
N SER A 387 -8.72 -24.99 -8.19
CA SER A 387 -8.33 -23.92 -7.27
C SER A 387 -9.52 -23.29 -6.53
N LEU A 388 -10.67 -23.12 -7.19
CA LEU A 388 -11.90 -22.61 -6.56
C LEU A 388 -12.47 -23.63 -5.58
N ALA A 389 -12.52 -24.92 -5.97
CA ALA A 389 -12.96 -26.00 -5.07
C ALA A 389 -12.07 -26.06 -3.80
N THR A 390 -10.76 -25.93 -3.97
CA THR A 390 -9.81 -25.88 -2.85
C THR A 390 -10.01 -24.63 -1.98
N ALA A 391 -10.26 -23.47 -2.59
CA ALA A 391 -10.53 -22.23 -1.84
C ALA A 391 -11.81 -22.34 -0.97
N LEU A 392 -12.82 -23.06 -1.43
CA LEU A 392 -14.03 -23.35 -0.64
C LEU A 392 -13.72 -24.27 0.56
N LEU A 393 -12.86 -25.30 0.40
CA LEU A 393 -12.40 -26.13 1.52
C LEU A 393 -11.64 -25.27 2.55
N ASP A 394 -10.77 -24.40 2.08
CA ASP A 394 -9.98 -23.50 2.94
C ASP A 394 -10.88 -22.53 3.71
N PHE A 395 -11.93 -22.03 3.11
CA PHE A 395 -12.90 -21.17 3.80
C PHE A 395 -13.62 -21.92 4.93
N VAL A 396 -13.99 -23.18 4.70
CA VAL A 396 -14.61 -24.02 5.73
C VAL A 396 -13.65 -24.29 6.89
N LEU A 397 -12.39 -24.65 6.59
CA LEU A 397 -11.37 -24.92 7.61
C LEU A 397 -11.03 -23.66 8.42
N ALA A 398 -10.84 -22.52 7.76
CA ALA A 398 -10.58 -21.25 8.40
C ALA A 398 -11.73 -20.82 9.32
N GLY A 399 -12.99 -21.00 8.87
CA GLY A 399 -14.17 -20.68 9.66
C GLY A 399 -14.33 -21.60 10.88
N ALA A 400 -14.11 -22.89 10.72
CA ALA A 400 -14.11 -23.86 11.82
C ALA A 400 -13.02 -23.55 12.86
N ALA A 401 -11.81 -23.22 12.39
CA ALA A 401 -10.71 -22.84 13.27
C ALA A 401 -10.99 -21.53 14.04
N ARG A 402 -11.58 -20.52 13.40
CA ARG A 402 -12.01 -19.29 14.10
C ARG A 402 -13.09 -19.59 15.15
N ALA A 403 -14.05 -20.44 14.84
CA ALA A 403 -15.07 -20.87 15.80
C ALA A 403 -14.43 -21.60 17.01
N GLN A 404 -13.43 -22.46 16.77
CA GLN A 404 -12.65 -23.11 17.80
C GLN A 404 -11.89 -22.10 18.69
N ARG A 405 -11.42 -20.98 18.11
CA ARG A 405 -10.76 -19.88 18.84
C ARG A 405 -11.74 -18.98 19.63
N GLY A 406 -13.04 -19.30 19.64
CA GLY A 406 -14.07 -18.53 20.33
C GLY A 406 -14.68 -17.40 19.53
N GLU A 407 -14.40 -17.32 18.24
CA GLU A 407 -14.89 -16.27 17.32
C GLU A 407 -16.05 -16.77 16.44
N GLY A 408 -16.75 -17.81 16.86
CA GLY A 408 -17.84 -18.43 16.08
C GLY A 408 -19.02 -17.49 15.81
N ASP A 409 -19.26 -16.52 16.69
CA ASP A 409 -20.35 -15.55 16.55
C ASP A 409 -19.96 -14.29 15.75
N LEU A 410 -18.68 -14.16 15.38
CA LEU A 410 -18.22 -13.03 14.56
C LEU A 410 -18.45 -13.29 13.06
N PRO A 411 -18.53 -12.26 12.21
CA PRO A 411 -18.64 -12.42 10.77
C PRO A 411 -17.48 -13.24 10.19
N ALA A 412 -17.79 -14.03 9.16
CA ALA A 412 -16.81 -14.76 8.39
C ALA A 412 -17.13 -14.64 6.90
N THR A 413 -16.20 -14.10 6.12
CA THR A 413 -16.44 -13.78 4.72
C THR A 413 -15.39 -14.42 3.82
N MET A 414 -15.84 -14.93 2.67
CA MET A 414 -15.01 -15.26 1.52
C MET A 414 -15.34 -14.30 0.38
N LEU A 415 -14.32 -13.79 -0.29
CA LEU A 415 -14.44 -12.92 -1.47
C LEU A 415 -14.16 -13.72 -2.74
N ILE A 416 -15.04 -13.61 -3.74
CA ILE A 416 -14.79 -14.12 -5.11
C ILE A 416 -14.96 -12.95 -6.08
N HIS A 417 -13.83 -12.52 -6.69
CA HIS A 417 -13.79 -11.36 -7.56
C HIS A 417 -12.99 -11.64 -8.82
N THR A 418 -13.69 -12.03 -9.89
CA THR A 418 -13.07 -12.46 -11.15
C THR A 418 -13.33 -11.48 -12.29
N SER A 419 -14.50 -10.84 -12.33
CA SER A 419 -14.93 -9.99 -13.44
C SER A 419 -15.83 -8.85 -12.99
N GLN A 420 -15.86 -7.78 -13.76
CA GLN A 420 -16.82 -6.67 -13.59
C GLN A 420 -18.18 -6.95 -14.28
N LEU A 421 -18.26 -7.95 -15.16
CA LEU A 421 -19.45 -8.24 -15.93
C LEU A 421 -20.49 -9.01 -15.11
N ILE A 422 -21.72 -8.49 -15.01
CA ILE A 422 -22.81 -9.07 -14.22
C ILE A 422 -23.15 -10.50 -14.65
N VAL A 423 -23.14 -10.78 -15.95
CA VAL A 423 -23.40 -12.13 -16.47
C VAL A 423 -22.37 -13.14 -15.98
N VAL A 424 -21.09 -12.76 -15.93
CA VAL A 424 -20.02 -13.62 -15.42
C VAL A 424 -20.20 -13.84 -13.92
N GLN A 425 -20.60 -12.81 -13.17
CA GLN A 425 -20.87 -12.92 -11.73
C GLN A 425 -22.02 -13.86 -11.42
N ALA A 426 -23.12 -13.78 -12.17
CA ALA A 426 -24.28 -14.67 -12.02
C ALA A 426 -23.93 -16.14 -12.28
N ASN A 427 -23.16 -16.42 -13.34
CA ASN A 427 -22.67 -17.76 -13.64
C ASN A 427 -21.76 -18.29 -12.52
N LEU A 428 -20.85 -17.46 -12.05
CA LEU A 428 -19.94 -17.80 -10.96
C LEU A 428 -20.68 -18.06 -9.66
N ARG A 429 -21.70 -17.24 -9.32
CA ARG A 429 -22.58 -17.48 -8.17
C ARG A 429 -23.22 -18.86 -8.25
N ARG A 430 -23.75 -19.23 -9.41
CA ARG A 430 -24.37 -20.55 -9.62
C ARG A 430 -23.34 -21.67 -9.37
N LEU A 431 -22.16 -21.60 -10.00
CA LEU A 431 -21.09 -22.58 -9.82
C LEU A 431 -20.67 -22.72 -8.34
N VAL A 432 -20.47 -21.59 -7.66
CA VAL A 432 -20.10 -21.56 -6.24
C VAL A 432 -21.21 -22.17 -5.38
N THR A 433 -22.47 -21.86 -5.68
CA THR A 433 -23.62 -22.41 -4.94
C THR A 433 -23.72 -23.92 -5.12
N GLU A 434 -23.55 -24.42 -6.33
CA GLU A 434 -23.55 -25.85 -6.64
C GLU A 434 -22.42 -26.57 -5.90
N GLN A 435 -21.18 -26.10 -6.05
CA GLN A 435 -20.00 -26.68 -5.41
C GLN A 435 -20.10 -26.67 -3.88
N PHE A 436 -20.57 -25.56 -3.32
CA PHE A 436 -20.69 -25.44 -1.85
C PHE A 436 -21.84 -26.30 -1.31
N SER A 437 -22.90 -26.50 -2.08
CA SER A 437 -23.99 -27.42 -1.73
C SER A 437 -23.54 -28.87 -1.77
N GLU A 438 -22.78 -29.26 -2.81
CA GLU A 438 -22.17 -30.59 -2.91
C GLU A 438 -21.25 -30.87 -1.70
N LEU A 439 -20.37 -29.90 -1.35
CA LEU A 439 -19.48 -30.01 -0.20
C LEU A 439 -20.25 -30.19 1.12
N ARG A 440 -21.37 -29.47 1.30
CA ARG A 440 -22.26 -29.58 2.47
C ARG A 440 -22.91 -30.96 2.52
N ASP A 441 -23.40 -31.46 1.38
CA ASP A 441 -24.04 -32.77 1.29
C ASP A 441 -23.05 -33.91 1.47
N GLU A 442 -21.84 -33.82 0.90
CA GLU A 442 -20.77 -34.78 1.17
C GLU A 442 -20.44 -34.84 2.68
N TRP A 443 -20.31 -33.69 3.36
CA TRP A 443 -20.07 -33.64 4.80
C TRP A 443 -21.22 -34.23 5.60
N ARG A 444 -22.47 -33.98 5.21
CA ARG A 444 -23.67 -34.43 5.90
C ARG A 444 -23.92 -35.92 5.73
N TYR A 445 -23.73 -36.45 4.50
CA TYR A 445 -24.17 -37.81 4.14
C TYR A 445 -23.02 -38.76 3.83
N GLN A 446 -21.84 -38.30 3.50
CA GLN A 446 -20.71 -39.12 3.05
C GLN A 446 -19.44 -38.81 3.85
N ARG A 447 -19.56 -38.35 5.07
CA ARG A 447 -18.44 -37.88 5.94
C ARG A 447 -17.34 -38.93 6.13
N THR A 448 -17.66 -40.21 6.10
CA THR A 448 -16.70 -41.28 6.27
C THR A 448 -15.90 -41.64 5.01
N HIS A 449 -16.25 -41.09 3.85
CA HIS A 449 -15.68 -41.43 2.56
C HIS A 449 -15.20 -40.20 1.81
N GLY A 450 -13.96 -39.79 2.06
CA GLY A 450 -13.26 -38.82 1.20
C GLY A 450 -13.25 -37.38 1.68
N ILE A 451 -14.39 -36.74 1.96
CA ILE A 451 -14.42 -35.31 2.33
C ILE A 451 -13.70 -35.01 3.66
N ARG A 452 -13.86 -35.88 4.65
CA ARG A 452 -13.20 -35.74 5.94
C ARG A 452 -11.67 -35.83 5.82
N GLU A 453 -11.20 -36.78 4.99
CA GLU A 453 -9.77 -36.95 4.72
C GLU A 453 -9.22 -35.78 3.96
N ARG A 454 -9.91 -35.32 2.90
CA ARG A 454 -9.51 -34.10 2.13
C ARG A 454 -9.37 -32.89 3.03
N LEU A 455 -10.32 -32.64 3.94
CA LEU A 455 -10.27 -31.53 4.89
C LEU A 455 -9.14 -31.72 5.91
N ARG A 456 -8.91 -32.95 6.41
CA ARG A 456 -7.81 -33.27 7.31
C ARG A 456 -6.47 -33.03 6.64
N ASP A 457 -6.25 -33.62 5.47
CA ASP A 457 -4.99 -33.48 4.74
C ASP A 457 -4.69 -32.01 4.43
N ARG A 458 -5.73 -31.26 4.04
CA ARG A 458 -5.60 -29.83 3.79
C ARG A 458 -5.29 -29.05 5.07
N TRP A 459 -5.89 -29.38 6.21
CA TRP A 459 -5.57 -28.77 7.49
C TRP A 459 -4.12 -29.00 7.88
N GLU A 460 -3.68 -30.26 7.80
CA GLU A 460 -2.34 -30.67 8.22
C GLU A 460 -1.23 -30.08 7.31
N SER A 461 -1.46 -30.08 5.99
CA SER A 461 -0.46 -29.64 5.01
C SER A 461 -0.44 -28.16 4.76
N GLU A 462 -1.57 -27.48 4.93
CA GLU A 462 -1.76 -26.10 4.49
C GLU A 462 -1.86 -25.11 5.65
N PHE A 463 -2.70 -25.38 6.65
CA PHE A 463 -2.96 -24.43 7.73
C PHE A 463 -1.98 -24.57 8.89
N ARG A 464 -1.75 -25.80 9.37
CA ARG A 464 -0.88 -26.01 10.53
C ARG A 464 0.55 -25.49 10.36
N PRO A 465 1.23 -25.63 9.21
CA PRO A 465 2.56 -25.06 9.02
C PRO A 465 2.59 -23.54 9.19
N VAL A 466 1.60 -22.82 8.63
CA VAL A 466 1.49 -21.37 8.76
C VAL A 466 1.16 -20.99 10.21
N THR A 467 0.21 -21.67 10.84
CA THR A 467 -0.14 -21.44 12.25
C THR A 467 1.07 -21.67 13.16
N ARG A 468 1.83 -22.74 12.97
CA ARG A 468 3.03 -23.02 13.76
C ARG A 468 4.11 -21.95 13.62
N SER A 469 4.29 -21.41 12.43
CA SER A 469 5.28 -20.38 12.19
C SER A 469 4.94 -19.04 12.86
N ARG A 470 3.64 -18.79 13.12
CA ARG A 470 3.13 -17.52 13.65
C ARG A 470 2.66 -17.60 15.09
N HIS A 471 1.95 -18.67 15.44
CA HIS A 471 1.23 -18.87 16.69
C HIS A 471 1.31 -20.32 17.13
N LEU A 472 2.47 -20.76 17.59
CA LEU A 472 2.68 -22.14 18.01
C LEU A 472 1.63 -22.61 19.05
N GLU A 473 1.20 -21.72 19.92
CA GLU A 473 0.18 -21.94 20.94
C GLU A 473 -1.23 -22.20 20.40
N ARG A 474 -1.45 -21.90 19.11
CA ARG A 474 -2.74 -22.11 18.41
C ARG A 474 -2.73 -23.31 17.48
N ASP A 475 -1.59 -24.02 17.39
CA ASP A 475 -1.50 -25.25 16.60
C ASP A 475 -2.34 -26.35 17.25
N VAL A 476 -3.38 -26.76 16.59
CA VAL A 476 -4.30 -27.82 17.03
C VAL A 476 -4.47 -28.87 15.95
N ALA A 477 -4.72 -30.12 16.39
CA ALA A 477 -5.00 -31.21 15.47
C ALA A 477 -6.37 -31.04 14.81
N PHE A 478 -6.57 -31.66 13.65
CA PHE A 478 -7.81 -31.59 12.89
C PHE A 478 -9.04 -31.96 13.72
N GLU A 479 -8.94 -32.97 14.57
CA GLU A 479 -10.02 -33.46 15.42
C GLU A 479 -10.61 -32.39 16.35
N VAL A 480 -9.80 -31.40 16.70
CA VAL A 480 -10.23 -30.27 17.56
C VAL A 480 -11.13 -29.30 16.81
N ILE A 481 -10.85 -29.04 15.51
CA ILE A 481 -11.66 -28.16 14.69
C ILE A 481 -12.83 -28.87 14.02
N GLU A 482 -12.78 -30.19 13.87
CA GLU A 482 -13.75 -31.00 13.15
C GLU A 482 -15.21 -30.76 13.59
N GLN A 483 -15.42 -30.62 14.91
CA GLN A 483 -16.75 -30.39 15.47
C GLN A 483 -17.42 -29.07 15.04
N TYR A 484 -16.62 -28.09 14.58
CA TYR A 484 -17.09 -26.79 14.14
C TYR A 484 -17.38 -26.74 12.63
N ILE A 485 -16.94 -27.74 11.85
CA ILE A 485 -17.10 -27.77 10.39
C ILE A 485 -18.58 -27.84 9.99
N GLY A 486 -19.34 -28.78 10.58
CA GLY A 486 -20.78 -28.92 10.27
C GLY A 486 -21.58 -27.64 10.53
N PRO A 487 -21.54 -27.09 11.74
CA PRO A 487 -22.22 -25.83 12.06
C PRO A 487 -21.80 -24.67 11.14
N PHE A 488 -20.54 -24.58 10.76
CA PHE A 488 -20.08 -23.54 9.84
C PHE A 488 -20.65 -23.72 8.43
N LEU A 489 -20.60 -24.94 7.87
CA LEU A 489 -21.18 -25.26 6.57
C LEU A 489 -22.65 -24.90 6.46
N GLU A 490 -23.44 -25.14 7.54
CA GLU A 490 -24.88 -24.81 7.57
C GLU A 490 -25.14 -23.31 7.64
N ALA A 491 -24.24 -22.52 8.22
CA ALA A 491 -24.43 -21.10 8.41
C ALA A 491 -24.03 -20.26 7.16
N VAL A 492 -23.24 -20.81 6.24
CA VAL A 492 -22.71 -20.07 5.09
C VAL A 492 -23.80 -19.82 4.03
N GLN A 493 -23.86 -18.57 3.56
CA GLN A 493 -24.74 -18.10 2.50
C GLN A 493 -23.92 -17.59 1.31
N VAL A 494 -24.30 -17.93 0.08
CA VAL A 494 -23.70 -17.36 -1.14
C VAL A 494 -24.51 -16.14 -1.55
N ARG A 495 -23.85 -14.96 -1.60
CA ARG A 495 -24.48 -13.67 -1.93
C ARG A 495 -23.82 -13.05 -3.16
N GLU A 496 -24.63 -12.51 -4.07
CA GLU A 496 -24.17 -11.78 -5.24
C GLU A 496 -24.26 -10.27 -5.03
N ILE A 497 -23.11 -9.62 -4.95
CA ILE A 497 -23.02 -8.21 -4.61
C ILE A 497 -22.76 -7.39 -5.88
N ASN A 498 -23.81 -6.91 -6.52
CA ASN A 498 -23.75 -6.01 -7.67
C ASN A 498 -24.89 -4.98 -7.66
N SER A 499 -25.01 -4.20 -8.75
CA SER A 499 -26.03 -3.15 -8.86
C SER A 499 -27.40 -3.71 -9.22
N ALA A 500 -27.48 -4.91 -9.75
CA ALA A 500 -28.75 -5.50 -10.24
C ALA A 500 -29.49 -6.27 -9.15
N THR A 501 -28.78 -7.01 -8.29
CA THR A 501 -29.43 -7.89 -7.29
C THR A 501 -29.95 -7.15 -6.07
N GLY A 502 -29.37 -6.00 -5.74
CA GLY A 502 -29.70 -5.28 -4.50
C GLY A 502 -29.26 -6.00 -3.22
N GLU A 503 -28.59 -7.16 -3.32
CA GLU A 503 -28.07 -7.88 -2.15
C GLU A 503 -26.95 -7.05 -1.50
N VAL A 504 -26.90 -7.08 -0.18
CA VAL A 504 -25.91 -6.36 0.63
C VAL A 504 -25.36 -7.26 1.73
N LEU A 505 -24.16 -6.94 2.21
CA LEU A 505 -23.61 -7.51 3.43
C LEU A 505 -23.87 -6.47 4.54
N ASP A 506 -24.84 -6.73 5.40
CA ASP A 506 -25.22 -5.84 6.49
C ASP A 506 -24.85 -6.48 7.84
N TYR A 507 -23.62 -6.31 8.25
CA TYR A 507 -23.08 -6.88 9.49
C TYR A 507 -23.68 -6.22 10.76
N GLU A 508 -24.35 -5.06 10.65
CA GLU A 508 -25.05 -4.44 11.77
C GLU A 508 -26.34 -5.21 12.07
N ARG A 509 -27.04 -5.67 11.02
CA ARG A 509 -28.26 -6.48 11.16
C ARG A 509 -27.97 -7.96 11.34
N GLU A 510 -26.88 -8.45 10.77
CA GLU A 510 -26.47 -9.84 10.78
C GLU A 510 -25.03 -9.95 11.35
N PRO A 511 -24.84 -9.73 12.67
CA PRO A 511 -23.49 -9.64 13.28
C PRO A 511 -22.72 -10.96 13.24
N SER A 512 -23.39 -12.10 13.03
CA SER A 512 -22.75 -13.43 12.89
C SER A 512 -22.78 -13.97 11.45
N LEU A 513 -22.97 -13.12 10.44
CA LEU A 513 -23.07 -13.51 9.03
C LEU A 513 -21.85 -14.31 8.57
N LYS A 514 -22.12 -15.48 7.96
CA LYS A 514 -21.11 -16.27 7.24
C LYS A 514 -21.47 -16.20 5.76
N ALA A 515 -20.62 -15.56 4.94
CA ALA A 515 -20.95 -15.30 3.55
C ALA A 515 -19.82 -15.59 2.57
N ILE A 516 -20.19 -16.15 1.42
CA ILE A 516 -19.36 -16.14 0.22
C ILE A 516 -19.89 -15.03 -0.67
N ALA A 517 -19.14 -13.94 -0.79
CA ALA A 517 -19.51 -12.77 -1.56
C ALA A 517 -18.95 -12.87 -2.99
N VAL A 518 -19.82 -13.04 -3.96
CA VAL A 518 -19.47 -13.03 -5.39
C VAL A 518 -19.85 -11.68 -5.96
N GLY A 519 -18.92 -11.00 -6.64
CA GLY A 519 -19.26 -9.71 -7.24
C GLY A 519 -18.12 -9.03 -8.00
N GLY A 520 -18.39 -7.79 -8.39
CA GLY A 520 -17.50 -6.98 -9.22
C GLY A 520 -17.15 -5.63 -8.58
N ASN A 521 -17.41 -4.53 -9.30
CA ASN A 521 -17.01 -3.17 -8.90
C ASN A 521 -17.50 -2.74 -7.51
N ARG A 522 -18.64 -3.23 -7.04
CA ARG A 522 -19.15 -2.93 -5.70
C ARG A 522 -18.29 -3.53 -4.59
N LEU A 523 -17.69 -4.71 -4.84
CA LEU A 523 -16.74 -5.33 -3.91
C LEU A 523 -15.38 -4.66 -3.93
N SER A 524 -15.02 -3.99 -5.03
CA SER A 524 -13.73 -3.30 -5.16
C SER A 524 -13.60 -2.09 -4.25
N ARG A 525 -14.70 -1.37 -3.98
CA ARG A 525 -14.66 -0.06 -3.31
C ARG A 525 -15.87 0.13 -2.38
N GLY A 526 -15.62 0.76 -1.23
CA GLY A 526 -16.69 1.28 -0.37
C GLY A 526 -17.44 0.25 0.48
N LEU A 527 -17.16 -1.05 0.36
CA LEU A 527 -17.78 -2.09 1.18
C LEU A 527 -16.72 -2.72 2.10
N THR A 528 -16.96 -2.69 3.40
CA THR A 528 -16.13 -3.43 4.36
C THR A 528 -16.53 -4.90 4.33
N LEU A 529 -15.56 -5.80 4.22
CA LEU A 529 -15.74 -7.25 4.30
C LEU A 529 -15.25 -7.71 5.68
N GLU A 530 -16.15 -7.73 6.64
CA GLU A 530 -15.81 -8.15 8.01
C GLU A 530 -15.49 -9.64 8.05
N GLY A 531 -14.43 -10.01 8.77
CA GLY A 531 -14.01 -11.39 8.91
C GLY A 531 -13.57 -12.04 7.60
N LEU A 532 -13.02 -11.28 6.66
CA LEU A 532 -12.52 -11.82 5.38
C LEU A 532 -11.32 -12.75 5.62
N MET A 533 -11.50 -14.04 5.31
CA MET A 533 -10.50 -15.08 5.50
C MET A 533 -9.95 -15.60 4.17
N VAL A 534 -10.81 -15.85 3.19
CA VAL A 534 -10.39 -16.39 1.90
C VAL A 534 -10.79 -15.44 0.78
N SER A 535 -9.86 -15.19 -0.14
CA SER A 535 -10.09 -14.35 -1.30
C SER A 535 -9.68 -15.10 -2.56
N PHE A 536 -10.61 -15.25 -3.50
CA PHE A 536 -10.35 -15.73 -4.84
C PHE A 536 -10.39 -14.55 -5.80
N PHE A 537 -9.22 -14.04 -6.17
CA PHE A 537 -9.06 -12.78 -6.88
C PHE A 537 -8.18 -12.95 -8.12
N ILE A 538 -8.80 -12.87 -9.29
CA ILE A 538 -8.10 -12.95 -10.59
C ILE A 538 -8.41 -11.77 -11.51
N ARG A 539 -9.02 -10.72 -10.96
CA ARG A 539 -9.37 -9.53 -11.74
C ARG A 539 -8.16 -8.66 -12.00
N ARG A 540 -7.81 -8.46 -13.26
CA ARG A 540 -6.74 -7.56 -13.69
C ARG A 540 -7.16 -6.10 -13.59
N SER A 541 -6.24 -5.24 -13.16
CA SER A 541 -6.33 -3.79 -13.22
C SER A 541 -4.95 -3.20 -13.40
N VAL A 542 -4.80 -2.32 -14.39
CA VAL A 542 -3.49 -1.73 -14.71
C VAL A 542 -3.13 -0.50 -13.87
N GLY A 543 -4.05 0.05 -13.08
CA GLY A 543 -3.79 1.22 -12.24
C GLY A 543 -3.42 0.83 -10.80
N TYR A 544 -2.34 1.40 -10.25
CA TYR A 544 -1.90 1.19 -8.86
C TYR A 544 -3.02 1.45 -7.85
N ASP A 545 -3.64 2.64 -7.96
CA ASP A 545 -4.74 3.07 -7.10
C ASP A 545 -5.90 2.08 -7.12
N THR A 546 -6.24 1.60 -8.29
CA THR A 546 -7.35 0.65 -8.46
C THR A 546 -7.00 -0.73 -7.92
N LEU A 547 -5.80 -1.24 -8.20
CA LEU A 547 -5.40 -2.57 -7.76
C LEU A 547 -5.25 -2.63 -6.24
N MET A 548 -4.62 -1.64 -5.62
CA MET A 548 -4.52 -1.55 -4.16
C MET A 548 -5.89 -1.48 -3.48
N GLN A 549 -6.83 -0.71 -4.01
CA GLN A 549 -8.19 -0.60 -3.46
C GLN A 549 -9.01 -1.90 -3.62
N MET A 550 -8.68 -2.74 -4.60
CA MET A 550 -9.26 -4.07 -4.77
C MET A 550 -8.75 -5.09 -3.75
N GLY A 551 -7.59 -4.85 -3.14
CA GLY A 551 -7.00 -5.68 -2.09
C GLY A 551 -7.80 -5.64 -0.79
N ARG A 552 -9.02 -6.19 -0.80
CA ARG A 552 -9.93 -6.20 0.35
C ARG A 552 -9.46 -7.09 1.50
N TRP A 553 -8.49 -7.96 1.25
CA TRP A 553 -7.80 -8.75 2.28
C TRP A 553 -6.81 -7.92 3.10
N PHE A 554 -6.45 -6.70 2.71
CA PHE A 554 -5.70 -5.80 3.55
C PHE A 554 -6.54 -5.36 4.76
N GLY A 555 -5.89 -5.09 5.89
CA GLY A 555 -6.58 -4.64 7.09
C GLY A 555 -6.16 -5.38 8.35
N PHE A 556 -6.95 -5.23 9.41
CA PHE A 556 -6.71 -5.89 10.68
C PHE A 556 -7.07 -7.37 10.59
N ARG A 557 -6.10 -8.23 10.90
CA ARG A 557 -6.24 -9.70 10.89
C ARG A 557 -5.74 -10.31 12.20
N ALA A 558 -5.62 -9.50 13.24
CA ALA A 558 -5.11 -9.96 14.53
C ALA A 558 -5.90 -11.19 15.01
N GLY A 559 -5.18 -12.27 15.21
CA GLY A 559 -5.74 -13.52 15.73
C GLY A 559 -6.23 -14.52 14.70
N TYR A 560 -6.25 -14.18 13.40
CA TYR A 560 -6.61 -15.12 12.33
C TYR A 560 -5.86 -14.89 11.01
N GLU A 561 -4.77 -14.14 11.00
CA GLU A 561 -3.93 -13.91 9.81
C GLU A 561 -3.34 -15.22 9.26
N ASP A 562 -3.04 -16.17 10.13
CA ASP A 562 -2.59 -17.51 9.79
C ASP A 562 -3.66 -18.35 9.07
N LEU A 563 -4.93 -17.99 9.22
CA LEU A 563 -6.06 -18.65 8.58
C LEU A 563 -6.46 -17.98 7.25
N THR A 564 -5.82 -16.86 6.89
CA THR A 564 -6.10 -16.18 5.63
C THR A 564 -5.52 -16.93 4.44
N ARG A 565 -6.26 -16.97 3.30
CA ARG A 565 -5.75 -17.49 2.02
C ARG A 565 -6.15 -16.58 0.88
N ILE A 566 -5.20 -16.31 -0.01
CA ILE A 566 -5.39 -15.49 -1.20
C ILE A 566 -5.08 -16.33 -2.42
N TYR A 567 -6.11 -16.64 -3.20
CA TYR A 567 -6.00 -17.33 -4.48
C TYR A 567 -5.92 -16.29 -5.59
N THR A 568 -4.78 -16.21 -6.27
CA THR A 568 -4.56 -15.22 -7.33
C THR A 568 -3.60 -15.74 -8.39
N THR A 569 -3.48 -15.04 -9.51
CA THR A 569 -2.52 -15.43 -10.56
C THR A 569 -1.11 -14.98 -10.18
N ALA A 570 -0.09 -15.68 -10.66
CA ALA A 570 1.30 -15.30 -10.47
C ALA A 570 1.60 -13.87 -10.97
N GLU A 571 0.92 -13.41 -12.02
CA GLU A 571 1.03 -12.03 -12.51
C GLU A 571 0.54 -11.01 -11.47
N LEU A 572 -0.63 -11.24 -10.89
CA LEU A 572 -1.21 -10.35 -9.88
C LEU A 572 -0.41 -10.37 -8.57
N GLU A 573 0.08 -11.54 -8.16
CA GLU A 573 0.99 -11.67 -7.02
C GLU A 573 2.23 -10.81 -7.23
N GLY A 574 2.87 -10.90 -8.41
CA GLY A 574 4.00 -10.04 -8.75
C GLY A 574 3.66 -8.54 -8.72
N TRP A 575 2.46 -8.16 -9.20
CA TRP A 575 2.00 -6.78 -9.16
C TRP A 575 1.78 -6.27 -7.72
N PHE A 576 1.23 -7.08 -6.82
CA PHE A 576 1.07 -6.70 -5.41
C PHE A 576 2.41 -6.59 -4.68
N ASN A 577 3.39 -7.44 -5.00
CA ASN A 577 4.77 -7.33 -4.49
C ASN A 577 5.41 -6.00 -4.95
N ASP A 578 5.27 -5.67 -6.24
CA ASP A 578 5.77 -4.40 -6.79
C ASP A 578 5.07 -3.19 -6.15
N LEU A 579 3.77 -3.28 -5.90
CA LEU A 579 3.00 -2.23 -5.20
C LEU A 579 3.42 -2.06 -3.74
N ALA A 580 3.73 -3.16 -3.05
CA ALA A 580 4.29 -3.09 -1.70
C ALA A 580 5.62 -2.32 -1.68
N PHE A 581 6.48 -2.55 -2.68
CA PHE A 581 7.72 -1.80 -2.85
C PHE A 581 7.44 -0.30 -3.10
N VAL A 582 6.53 0.03 -4.02
CA VAL A 582 6.17 1.43 -4.34
C VAL A 582 5.61 2.16 -3.12
N GLU A 583 4.70 1.52 -2.38
CA GLU A 583 4.11 2.08 -1.16
C GLU A 583 5.18 2.31 -0.08
N HIS A 584 6.04 1.33 0.14
CA HIS A 584 7.13 1.43 1.10
C HIS A 584 8.07 2.58 0.74
N ARG A 585 8.50 2.66 -0.52
CA ARG A 585 9.41 3.70 -1.01
C ARG A 585 8.84 5.10 -0.86
N LEU A 586 7.56 5.29 -1.20
CA LEU A 586 6.89 6.58 -1.04
C LEU A 586 6.90 7.05 0.43
N ARG A 587 6.65 6.14 1.36
CA ARG A 587 6.67 6.45 2.80
C ARG A 587 8.06 6.72 3.33
N GLU A 588 9.07 6.01 2.82
CA GLU A 588 10.48 6.32 3.13
C GLU A 588 10.86 7.73 2.63
N ASP A 589 10.50 8.09 1.40
CA ASP A 589 10.76 9.40 0.85
C ASP A 589 10.14 10.51 1.72
N ILE A 590 8.89 10.34 2.19
CA ILE A 590 8.25 11.28 3.12
C ILE A 590 9.08 11.42 4.40
N SER A 591 9.59 10.32 4.95
CA SER A 591 10.43 10.35 6.16
C SER A 591 11.74 11.10 5.95
N VAL A 592 12.39 10.88 4.79
CA VAL A 592 13.61 11.58 4.43
C VAL A 592 13.35 13.08 4.28
N TYR A 593 12.29 13.46 3.61
CA TYR A 593 11.91 14.85 3.41
C TYR A 593 11.55 15.56 4.72
N GLU A 594 10.82 14.89 5.63
CA GLU A 594 10.56 15.41 6.99
C GLU A 594 11.87 15.66 7.74
N SER A 595 12.81 14.72 7.71
CA SER A 595 14.09 14.86 8.39
C SER A 595 14.95 16.00 7.84
N GLN A 596 14.76 16.36 6.57
CA GLN A 596 15.44 17.47 5.89
C GLN A 596 14.68 18.80 6.03
N GLY A 597 13.52 18.82 6.68
CA GLY A 597 12.69 20.01 6.84
C GLY A 597 12.13 20.57 5.52
N LEU A 598 11.95 19.71 4.50
CA LEU A 598 11.42 20.12 3.20
C LEU A 598 9.91 20.32 3.26
N THR A 599 9.43 21.29 2.51
CA THR A 599 7.99 21.59 2.39
C THR A 599 7.34 20.81 1.25
N PRO A 600 5.99 20.62 1.25
CA PRO A 600 5.29 19.99 0.14
C PRO A 600 5.58 20.58 -1.24
N TYR A 601 5.88 21.89 -1.31
CA TYR A 601 6.27 22.56 -2.55
C TYR A 601 7.67 22.21 -3.05
N GLN A 602 8.60 21.96 -2.13
CA GLN A 602 9.99 21.63 -2.45
C GLN A 602 10.17 20.17 -2.79
N VAL A 603 9.15 19.36 -2.45
CA VAL A 603 9.18 17.92 -2.65
C VAL A 603 8.42 17.59 -3.92
N GLY A 604 9.15 17.38 -5.00
CA GLY A 604 8.61 16.60 -6.11
C GLY A 604 8.47 15.15 -5.66
N MET A 605 7.34 14.77 -5.05
CA MET A 605 7.16 13.39 -4.57
C MET A 605 7.29 12.43 -5.74
N ARG A 606 8.16 11.45 -5.56
CA ARG A 606 8.55 10.51 -6.60
C ARG A 606 7.70 9.26 -6.51
N ILE A 607 6.97 8.96 -7.56
CA ILE A 607 6.27 7.70 -7.67
C ILE A 607 7.05 6.82 -8.64
N TRP A 608 7.53 5.70 -8.15
CA TRP A 608 8.23 4.74 -8.98
C TRP A 608 7.28 4.23 -10.08
N GLN A 609 7.69 4.34 -11.33
CA GLN A 609 6.88 3.89 -12.46
C GLN A 609 7.13 2.41 -12.71
N HIS A 610 6.11 1.60 -12.47
CA HIS A 610 6.13 0.20 -12.85
C HIS A 610 6.13 0.07 -14.39
N PRO A 611 6.89 -0.86 -14.98
CA PRO A 611 6.98 -1.01 -16.44
C PRO A 611 5.65 -1.30 -17.13
N THR A 612 4.79 -2.10 -16.50
CA THR A 612 3.52 -2.57 -17.10
C THR A 612 2.28 -1.97 -16.46
N MET A 613 2.37 -1.53 -15.19
CA MET A 613 1.26 -0.87 -14.51
C MET A 613 1.34 0.65 -14.64
N GLN A 614 0.17 1.28 -14.66
CA GLN A 614 0.07 2.73 -14.64
C GLN A 614 -0.04 3.22 -13.21
N VAL A 615 0.78 4.19 -12.81
CA VAL A 615 0.73 4.81 -11.48
C VAL A 615 -0.70 5.27 -11.13
N THR A 616 -1.37 5.90 -12.10
CA THR A 616 -2.79 6.25 -12.04
C THR A 616 -3.34 6.35 -13.46
N SER A 617 -4.64 6.60 -13.62
CA SER A 617 -5.24 6.70 -14.95
C SER A 617 -4.55 7.79 -15.81
N PRO A 618 -4.47 7.62 -17.14
CA PRO A 618 -3.86 8.59 -18.04
C PRO A 618 -4.40 10.02 -17.86
N LEU A 619 -5.70 10.14 -17.59
CA LEU A 619 -6.35 11.43 -17.36
C LEU A 619 -5.86 12.12 -16.08
N LYS A 620 -5.67 11.38 -15.00
CA LYS A 620 -5.18 11.92 -13.72
C LYS A 620 -3.70 12.28 -13.75
N ARG A 621 -2.89 11.63 -14.58
CA ARG A 621 -1.45 11.92 -14.75
C ARG A 621 -1.14 12.88 -15.90
N ARG A 622 -2.16 13.46 -16.55
CA ARG A 622 -2.01 14.34 -17.73
C ARG A 622 -1.02 15.48 -17.50
N PHE A 623 -0.92 15.96 -16.27
CA PHE A 623 -0.02 17.04 -15.89
C PHE A 623 1.31 16.56 -15.29
N ALA A 624 1.47 15.26 -15.09
CA ALA A 624 2.75 14.70 -14.69
C ALA A 624 3.63 14.62 -15.93
N SER A 625 4.61 15.50 -16.04
CA SER A 625 5.71 15.30 -16.98
C SER A 625 6.51 14.07 -16.52
N SER A 626 6.95 13.25 -17.47
CA SER A 626 7.99 12.27 -17.20
C SER A 626 9.28 13.04 -16.92
N THR A 627 9.47 13.40 -15.66
CA THR A 627 10.64 14.14 -15.23
C THR A 627 11.82 13.18 -15.24
N THR A 628 12.90 13.56 -15.90
CA THR A 628 14.20 12.90 -15.75
C THR A 628 14.68 13.21 -14.34
N ILE A 629 14.46 12.28 -13.43
CA ILE A 629 14.77 12.47 -12.01
C ILE A 629 16.25 12.17 -11.82
N ALA A 630 17.00 13.04 -11.19
CA ALA A 630 18.30 12.69 -10.63
C ALA A 630 18.06 11.78 -9.43
N GLN A 631 17.94 10.50 -9.68
CA GLN A 631 17.88 9.47 -8.65
C GLN A 631 19.26 9.30 -8.03
N SER A 632 19.35 9.12 -6.72
CA SER A 632 20.61 8.68 -6.09
C SER A 632 20.66 7.17 -6.14
N TYR A 633 21.67 6.64 -6.80
CA TYR A 633 22.00 5.21 -6.76
C TYR A 633 23.14 4.91 -5.78
N SER A 634 23.45 5.83 -4.88
CA SER A 634 24.47 5.59 -3.84
C SER A 634 24.14 4.33 -3.05
N MET A 635 25.09 3.41 -2.92
CA MET A 635 24.92 2.10 -2.27
C MET A 635 23.90 1.16 -2.94
N ALA A 636 23.43 1.46 -4.15
CA ALA A 636 22.47 0.63 -4.86
C ALA A 636 23.11 -0.46 -5.72
N LEU A 637 22.37 -1.54 -5.94
CA LEU A 637 22.61 -2.54 -6.98
C LEU A 637 21.42 -2.52 -7.94
N GLU A 638 21.68 -2.07 -9.17
CA GLU A 638 20.69 -2.07 -10.25
C GLU A 638 20.93 -3.26 -11.16
N GLN A 639 19.90 -4.03 -11.50
CA GLN A 639 20.06 -5.24 -12.31
C GLN A 639 18.88 -5.55 -13.20
N THR A 640 19.13 -6.18 -14.35
CA THR A 640 18.10 -6.64 -15.27
C THR A 640 17.59 -8.02 -14.85
N PHE A 641 16.56 -8.06 -14.05
CA PHE A 641 15.93 -9.32 -13.63
C PHE A 641 14.60 -9.63 -14.34
N LYS A 642 14.12 -8.71 -15.18
CA LYS A 642 12.94 -8.91 -16.04
C LYS A 642 13.37 -8.92 -17.50
N PHE A 643 12.81 -9.86 -18.24
CA PHE A 643 12.98 -10.03 -19.67
C PHE A 643 11.61 -10.34 -20.30
N PRO A 644 11.32 -9.94 -21.56
CA PRO A 644 10.00 -10.17 -22.16
C PRO A 644 9.79 -11.67 -22.54
N LEU A 645 9.83 -12.55 -21.53
CA LEU A 645 9.78 -14.01 -21.69
C LEU A 645 8.45 -14.50 -22.28
N ARG A 646 7.40 -13.70 -22.17
CA ARG A 646 6.09 -13.95 -22.78
C ARG A 646 5.97 -13.43 -24.22
N ARG A 647 6.92 -12.63 -24.68
CA ARG A 647 6.97 -12.01 -26.03
C ARG A 647 8.27 -12.38 -26.71
N LEU A 648 8.37 -13.63 -27.17
CA LEU A 648 9.61 -14.23 -27.65
C LEU A 648 10.24 -13.48 -28.84
N GLU A 649 9.48 -12.82 -29.70
CA GLU A 649 9.99 -11.99 -30.79
C GLU A 649 10.77 -10.78 -30.25
N ASN A 650 10.19 -10.05 -29.29
CA ASN A 650 10.85 -8.93 -28.62
C ASN A 650 12.10 -9.39 -27.88
N LEU A 651 11.99 -10.53 -27.18
CA LEU A 651 13.10 -11.13 -26.45
C LEU A 651 14.25 -11.49 -27.38
N ALA A 652 13.97 -12.11 -28.51
CA ALA A 652 15.00 -12.51 -29.49
C ALA A 652 15.72 -11.29 -30.07
N LEU A 653 15.00 -10.22 -30.40
CA LEU A 653 15.56 -8.95 -30.86
C LEU A 653 16.42 -8.28 -29.80
N GLN A 654 15.95 -8.23 -28.56
CA GLN A 654 16.68 -7.68 -27.42
C GLN A 654 17.96 -8.47 -27.14
N ALA A 655 17.87 -9.79 -27.05
CA ALA A 655 18.98 -10.68 -26.75
C ALA A 655 20.11 -10.56 -27.80
N GLU A 656 19.74 -10.56 -29.08
CA GLU A 656 20.72 -10.43 -30.18
C GLU A 656 21.37 -9.06 -30.20
N ALA A 657 20.60 -7.98 -30.01
CA ALA A 657 21.16 -6.63 -29.94
C ALA A 657 22.14 -6.50 -28.78
N ASN A 658 21.74 -6.93 -27.57
CA ASN A 658 22.61 -6.85 -26.38
C ASN A 658 23.86 -7.72 -26.49
N ARG A 659 23.76 -8.88 -27.14
CA ARG A 659 24.93 -9.74 -27.45
C ARG A 659 25.94 -9.03 -28.33
N LEU A 660 25.46 -8.34 -29.37
CA LEU A 660 26.33 -7.57 -30.27
C LEU A 660 27.02 -6.41 -29.55
N GLU A 661 26.27 -5.71 -28.68
CA GLU A 661 26.82 -4.58 -27.91
C GLU A 661 27.87 -5.04 -26.88
N VAL A 662 27.66 -6.19 -26.22
CA VAL A 662 28.69 -6.76 -25.33
C VAL A 662 29.96 -7.12 -26.12
N ARG A 663 29.84 -7.72 -27.30
CA ARG A 663 30.99 -8.01 -28.15
C ARG A 663 31.74 -6.72 -28.55
N SER A 664 30.99 -5.68 -28.87
CA SER A 664 31.55 -4.35 -29.17
C SER A 664 32.29 -3.74 -27.97
N LEU A 665 31.67 -3.82 -26.78
CA LEU A 665 32.31 -3.37 -25.54
C LEU A 665 33.62 -4.14 -25.26
N VAL A 666 33.56 -5.46 -25.29
CA VAL A 666 34.72 -6.34 -25.03
C VAL A 666 35.86 -6.04 -26.02
N ALA A 667 35.56 -5.86 -27.30
CA ALA A 667 36.57 -5.51 -28.30
C ALA A 667 37.25 -4.16 -28.00
N ARG A 668 36.46 -3.19 -27.49
CA ARG A 668 37.00 -1.86 -27.09
C ARG A 668 37.81 -1.90 -25.78
N LEU A 669 37.47 -2.82 -24.86
CA LEU A 669 38.20 -2.98 -23.60
C LEU A 669 39.54 -3.67 -23.78
N GLY A 670 39.71 -4.50 -24.82
CA GLY A 670 40.94 -5.20 -25.09
C GLY A 670 41.22 -6.34 -24.11
N ALA A 671 42.52 -6.58 -23.81
CA ALA A 671 42.91 -7.68 -22.94
C ALA A 671 42.47 -7.50 -21.48
N PRO A 672 41.82 -8.52 -20.86
CA PRO A 672 41.38 -8.45 -19.46
C PRO A 672 42.59 -8.50 -18.50
N ASN A 673 42.36 -8.02 -17.26
CA ASN A 673 43.36 -8.04 -16.22
C ASN A 673 43.58 -9.47 -15.65
N PRO A 674 44.68 -10.15 -15.90
CA PRO A 674 44.90 -11.52 -15.46
C PRO A 674 44.99 -11.68 -13.93
N ARG A 675 45.33 -10.61 -13.20
CA ARG A 675 45.46 -10.63 -11.74
C ARG A 675 44.10 -10.60 -11.00
N CYS A 676 43.05 -10.25 -11.70
CA CYS A 676 41.68 -10.17 -11.15
C CYS A 676 40.81 -11.36 -11.54
N SER A 677 41.37 -12.37 -12.23
CA SER A 677 40.63 -13.58 -12.62
C SER A 677 40.34 -14.46 -11.41
N ASP A 678 39.06 -14.73 -11.16
CA ASP A 678 38.60 -15.63 -10.10
C ASP A 678 38.01 -16.93 -10.67
N GLY A 679 38.27 -17.22 -11.92
CA GLY A 679 37.77 -18.40 -12.64
C GLY A 679 36.33 -18.26 -13.20
N LYS A 680 35.62 -17.19 -12.85
CA LYS A 680 34.24 -16.96 -13.32
C LYS A 680 34.14 -16.20 -14.64
N GLY A 681 35.22 -15.55 -15.05
CA GLY A 681 35.27 -14.82 -16.32
C GLY A 681 36.28 -13.67 -16.34
N PRO A 682 36.39 -12.99 -17.48
CA PRO A 682 37.33 -11.88 -17.65
C PRO A 682 36.88 -10.64 -16.87
N VAL A 683 37.89 -9.89 -16.38
CA VAL A 683 37.73 -8.68 -15.57
C VAL A 683 38.63 -7.58 -16.13
N TRP A 684 38.08 -6.39 -16.31
CA TRP A 684 38.78 -5.18 -16.67
C TRP A 684 38.67 -4.16 -15.54
N THR A 685 39.74 -3.63 -15.04
CA THR A 685 39.79 -2.65 -13.96
C THR A 685 40.25 -1.29 -14.47
N GLY A 686 39.78 -0.22 -13.87
CA GLY A 686 40.18 1.15 -14.27
C GLY A 686 39.63 1.57 -15.64
N VAL A 687 38.49 1.00 -16.04
CA VAL A 687 37.82 1.36 -17.28
C VAL A 687 37.29 2.79 -17.15
N ASP A 688 37.48 3.59 -18.16
CA ASP A 688 36.97 4.96 -18.21
C ASP A 688 35.46 4.98 -18.28
N VAL A 689 34.86 5.90 -17.55
CA VAL A 689 33.37 6.04 -17.43
C VAL A 689 32.69 6.23 -18.79
N GLU A 690 33.33 6.91 -19.74
CA GLU A 690 32.72 7.16 -21.06
C GLU A 690 32.44 5.85 -21.81
N ARG A 691 33.34 4.85 -21.69
CA ARG A 691 33.12 3.53 -22.31
C ARG A 691 31.91 2.79 -21.71
N VAL A 692 31.69 2.97 -20.41
CA VAL A 692 30.53 2.40 -19.71
C VAL A 692 29.28 3.12 -20.13
N LEU A 693 29.28 4.45 -20.18
CA LEU A 693 28.13 5.26 -20.62
C LEU A 693 27.76 4.96 -22.08
N GLU A 694 28.74 4.85 -22.98
CA GLU A 694 28.51 4.46 -24.37
C GLU A 694 27.78 3.12 -24.46
N PHE A 695 28.18 2.12 -23.67
CA PHE A 695 27.56 0.82 -23.63
C PHE A 695 26.14 0.89 -23.03
N LEU A 696 25.93 1.56 -21.90
CA LEU A 696 24.63 1.67 -21.23
C LEU A 696 23.58 2.39 -22.09
N ARG A 697 24.00 3.38 -22.90
CA ARG A 697 23.07 4.11 -23.81
C ARG A 697 22.52 3.26 -24.95
N VAL A 698 23.23 2.19 -25.34
CA VAL A 698 22.83 1.32 -26.46
C VAL A 698 22.30 -0.03 -26.01
N TYR A 699 22.56 -0.42 -24.75
CA TYR A 699 22.00 -1.65 -24.19
C TYR A 699 20.46 -1.55 -24.13
N ARG A 700 19.77 -2.59 -24.63
CA ARG A 700 18.33 -2.60 -24.76
C ARG A 700 17.65 -3.25 -23.57
N VAL A 701 16.66 -2.58 -23.05
CA VAL A 701 15.70 -3.08 -22.05
C VAL A 701 14.31 -2.94 -22.65
N ASP A 702 13.50 -3.98 -22.57
CA ASP A 702 12.13 -3.92 -23.06
C ASP A 702 11.26 -3.00 -22.19
N ASP A 703 10.43 -2.17 -22.82
CA ASP A 703 9.66 -1.15 -22.11
C ASP A 703 8.58 -1.71 -21.18
N GLU A 704 8.03 -2.88 -21.51
CA GLU A 704 6.99 -3.52 -20.68
C GLU A 704 7.56 -4.50 -19.64
N ALA A 705 8.75 -5.08 -19.90
CA ALA A 705 9.48 -5.93 -18.96
C ALA A 705 10.70 -5.22 -18.39
N ARG A 706 10.56 -3.93 -18.05
CA ARG A 706 11.65 -3.11 -17.52
C ARG A 706 11.87 -3.38 -16.04
N SER A 707 13.11 -3.64 -15.67
CA SER A 707 13.57 -3.71 -14.28
C SER A 707 14.49 -2.56 -13.87
N ILE A 708 15.12 -1.88 -14.82
CA ILE A 708 16.03 -0.75 -14.61
C ILE A 708 15.74 0.38 -15.60
N SER A 709 16.12 1.60 -15.26
CA SER A 709 16.01 2.78 -16.14
C SER A 709 17.42 3.27 -16.54
N LEU A 710 17.91 2.80 -17.67
CA LEU A 710 19.24 3.18 -18.16
C LEU A 710 19.40 4.69 -18.38
N PRO A 711 18.42 5.45 -18.90
CA PRO A 711 18.55 6.90 -19.01
C PRO A 711 18.80 7.59 -17.66
N LEU A 712 18.11 7.15 -16.58
CA LEU A 712 18.31 7.69 -15.24
C LEU A 712 19.68 7.32 -14.66
N ILE A 713 20.09 6.07 -14.87
CA ILE A 713 21.40 5.57 -14.46
C ILE A 713 22.51 6.34 -15.16
N CYS A 714 22.41 6.55 -16.47
CA CYS A 714 23.39 7.34 -17.23
C CYS A 714 23.45 8.79 -16.72
N ALA A 715 22.31 9.44 -16.50
CA ALA A 715 22.27 10.80 -15.97
C ALA A 715 22.91 10.90 -14.57
N TYR A 716 22.70 9.90 -13.72
CA TYR A 716 23.34 9.82 -12.41
C TYR A 716 24.85 9.66 -12.52
N ILE A 717 25.33 8.76 -13.37
CA ILE A 717 26.75 8.54 -13.60
C ILE A 717 27.41 9.80 -14.16
N GLU A 718 26.80 10.47 -15.14
CA GLU A 718 27.29 11.71 -15.73
C GLU A 718 27.45 12.82 -14.68
N ARG A 719 26.44 13.00 -13.84
CA ARG A 719 26.46 13.99 -12.77
C ARG A 719 27.58 13.73 -11.76
N LEU A 720 27.74 12.48 -11.32
CA LEU A 720 28.80 12.14 -10.36
C LEU A 720 30.18 12.18 -10.99
N ARG A 721 30.34 11.83 -12.27
CA ARG A 721 31.57 12.01 -13.03
C ARG A 721 31.99 13.48 -13.01
N ASP A 722 31.09 14.40 -13.28
CA ASP A 722 31.38 15.85 -13.27
C ASP A 722 31.74 16.36 -11.87
N ALA A 723 31.32 15.66 -10.82
CA ALA A 723 31.73 15.88 -9.43
C ALA A 723 33.01 15.12 -9.03
N GLY A 724 33.67 14.37 -9.94
CA GLY A 724 34.87 13.61 -9.69
C GLY A 724 34.65 12.21 -9.10
N GLU A 725 33.43 11.74 -9.01
CA GLU A 725 33.06 10.38 -8.60
C GLU A 725 32.69 9.49 -9.80
N LEU A 726 32.65 8.17 -9.64
CA LEU A 726 32.33 7.17 -10.68
C LEU A 726 33.15 7.32 -11.97
N THR A 727 34.34 7.86 -11.86
CA THR A 727 35.23 8.13 -13.01
C THR A 727 35.95 6.87 -13.53
N ARG A 728 36.07 5.85 -12.70
CA ARG A 728 36.71 4.56 -13.02
C ARG A 728 35.76 3.42 -12.76
N TRP A 729 35.84 2.42 -13.61
CA TRP A 729 34.92 1.26 -13.51
C TRP A 729 35.69 -0.05 -13.54
N THR A 730 35.17 -1.02 -12.81
CA THR A 730 35.48 -2.44 -13.01
C THR A 730 34.38 -3.05 -13.87
N VAL A 731 34.72 -3.55 -15.03
CA VAL A 731 33.81 -4.29 -15.91
C VAL A 731 34.16 -5.77 -15.81
N ALA A 732 33.19 -6.62 -15.55
CA ALA A 732 33.42 -8.06 -15.45
C ALA A 732 32.33 -8.87 -16.13
N VAL A 733 32.70 -9.91 -16.85
CA VAL A 733 31.80 -10.96 -17.30
C VAL A 733 31.79 -12.03 -16.22
N ARG A 734 30.56 -12.41 -15.79
CA ARG A 734 30.34 -13.33 -14.65
C ARG A 734 29.68 -14.59 -15.11
N GLY A 735 30.47 -15.60 -15.37
CA GLY A 735 30.04 -16.95 -15.67
C GLY A 735 30.13 -17.88 -14.46
N ARG A 736 30.15 -19.17 -14.71
CA ARG A 736 30.37 -20.22 -13.70
C ARG A 736 31.86 -20.61 -13.65
N GLU A 737 32.32 -20.99 -12.48
CA GLU A 737 33.67 -21.53 -12.32
C GLU A 737 33.84 -22.88 -13.05
N SER A 738 32.84 -23.73 -13.02
CA SER A 738 32.80 -25.01 -13.69
C SER A 738 31.95 -24.99 -14.93
N ARG A 739 32.41 -25.55 -16.03
CA ARG A 739 31.61 -25.72 -17.25
C ARG A 739 30.55 -26.77 -17.08
N ASP A 740 29.38 -26.50 -17.59
CA ASP A 740 28.21 -27.37 -17.60
C ASP A 740 27.75 -27.55 -19.03
N ALA A 741 27.89 -28.76 -19.55
CA ALA A 741 27.56 -29.04 -20.96
C ALA A 741 26.09 -28.80 -21.30
N THR A 742 25.19 -28.81 -20.29
CA THR A 742 23.76 -28.56 -20.49
C THR A 742 23.47 -27.08 -20.68
N LEU A 743 24.24 -26.21 -20.02
CA LEU A 743 24.06 -24.76 -20.10
C LEU A 743 24.82 -24.16 -21.29
N GLY A 744 26.00 -24.71 -21.63
CA GLY A 744 26.83 -24.24 -22.71
C GLY A 744 27.75 -23.08 -22.34
N ASP A 745 28.45 -22.56 -23.34
CA ASP A 745 29.42 -21.48 -23.25
C ASP A 745 29.01 -20.29 -24.15
N ALA A 746 29.22 -19.08 -23.68
CA ALA A 746 28.95 -17.86 -24.45
C ALA A 746 30.23 -17.40 -25.20
N ASP A 747 30.11 -17.20 -26.51
CA ASP A 747 31.08 -16.49 -27.34
C ASP A 747 30.71 -15.00 -27.40
N TRP A 748 31.41 -14.21 -26.61
CA TRP A 748 31.26 -12.75 -26.56
C TRP A 748 32.44 -11.99 -27.22
N GLY A 749 33.18 -12.68 -28.07
CA GLY A 749 34.30 -12.08 -28.83
C GLY A 749 35.52 -11.74 -27.96
N LEU A 750 35.74 -12.54 -26.92
CA LEU A 750 36.91 -12.41 -26.07
C LEU A 750 38.21 -12.72 -26.87
N PRO A 751 39.33 -12.12 -26.51
CA PRO A 751 40.64 -12.43 -27.13
C PRO A 751 40.94 -13.94 -27.13
N ASP A 752 41.66 -14.41 -28.12
CA ASP A 752 42.10 -15.81 -28.29
C ASP A 752 40.93 -16.83 -28.36
N GLY A 753 39.73 -16.40 -28.71
CA GLY A 753 38.56 -17.27 -28.81
C GLY A 753 38.09 -17.87 -27.48
N VAL A 754 38.44 -17.23 -26.39
CA VAL A 754 38.01 -17.65 -25.04
C VAL A 754 36.46 -17.52 -24.92
N THR A 755 35.83 -18.60 -24.44
CA THR A 755 34.39 -18.62 -24.14
C THR A 755 34.15 -18.57 -22.64
N VAL A 756 32.99 -18.06 -22.19
CA VAL A 756 32.60 -17.98 -20.79
C VAL A 756 31.47 -18.96 -20.50
N ALA A 757 31.65 -19.79 -19.47
CA ALA A 757 30.59 -20.72 -19.04
C ALA A 757 29.31 -19.97 -18.63
N GLN A 758 28.18 -20.33 -19.27
CA GLN A 758 26.91 -19.66 -19.03
C GLN A 758 26.34 -19.91 -17.63
N VAL A 759 25.62 -18.96 -17.09
CA VAL A 759 24.90 -19.09 -15.82
C VAL A 759 23.47 -19.55 -16.02
N SER A 760 22.91 -20.25 -15.02
CA SER A 760 21.52 -20.61 -14.99
C SER A 760 20.73 -19.57 -14.20
N ARG A 761 19.67 -19.04 -14.79
CA ARG A 761 18.68 -18.17 -14.15
C ARG A 761 17.28 -18.62 -14.57
N SER A 762 16.64 -19.38 -13.70
CA SER A 762 15.29 -19.92 -13.96
C SER A 762 14.23 -18.81 -13.77
N ARG A 763 13.13 -18.95 -14.51
CA ARG A 763 11.98 -18.07 -14.46
C ARG A 763 11.24 -18.22 -13.12
N ILE A 764 10.69 -17.12 -12.59
CA ILE A 764 9.80 -17.17 -11.43
C ILE A 764 8.37 -17.36 -11.95
N GLY A 765 7.77 -18.50 -11.66
CA GLY A 765 6.44 -18.85 -12.17
C GLY A 765 6.30 -18.61 -13.68
N GLU A 766 5.19 -18.05 -14.09
CA GLU A 766 4.92 -17.63 -15.48
C GLU A 766 5.17 -16.12 -15.71
N THR A 767 5.94 -15.48 -14.83
CA THR A 767 6.26 -14.06 -14.92
C THR A 767 7.37 -13.78 -15.94
N ASP A 768 7.64 -12.52 -16.23
CA ASP A 768 8.79 -12.07 -17.03
C ASP A 768 10.08 -11.96 -16.19
N SER A 769 10.08 -12.42 -14.93
CA SER A 769 11.19 -12.29 -13.98
C SER A 769 12.01 -13.57 -13.87
N VAL A 770 13.33 -13.40 -13.79
CA VAL A 770 14.28 -14.45 -13.42
C VAL A 770 14.81 -14.30 -12.00
N GLY A 771 14.33 -13.30 -11.25
CA GLY A 771 14.83 -12.97 -9.93
C GLY A 771 16.22 -12.32 -9.98
N VAL A 772 16.97 -12.48 -8.90
CA VAL A 772 18.32 -11.91 -8.80
C VAL A 772 19.28 -12.57 -9.79
N ILE A 773 19.98 -11.77 -10.60
CA ILE A 773 20.98 -12.28 -11.56
C ILE A 773 22.38 -12.34 -10.98
N THR A 774 22.71 -11.52 -9.97
CA THR A 774 23.99 -11.51 -9.28
C THR A 774 24.15 -12.72 -8.38
N SER A 775 25.37 -13.16 -8.15
CA SER A 775 25.70 -14.19 -7.17
C SER A 775 26.48 -13.58 -6.00
N PRO A 776 26.42 -14.18 -4.80
CA PRO A 776 27.19 -13.70 -3.65
C PRO A 776 28.67 -13.50 -4.00
N GLY A 777 29.26 -12.37 -3.58
CA GLY A 777 30.66 -12.02 -3.83
C GLY A 777 30.96 -11.44 -5.22
N ASP A 778 30.01 -11.46 -6.19
CA ASP A 778 30.26 -10.91 -7.53
C ASP A 778 30.55 -9.40 -7.51
N GLU A 779 29.96 -8.66 -6.58
CA GLU A 779 30.20 -7.21 -6.42
C GLU A 779 31.56 -6.87 -5.86
N ALA A 780 32.26 -7.84 -5.25
CA ALA A 780 33.63 -7.67 -4.77
C ALA A 780 34.69 -7.95 -5.85
N VAL A 781 34.28 -8.17 -7.10
CA VAL A 781 35.20 -8.38 -8.23
C VAL A 781 36.10 -7.15 -8.43
N GLY A 782 37.39 -7.36 -8.66
CA GLY A 782 38.37 -6.29 -8.79
C GLY A 782 38.82 -5.64 -7.48
N ALA A 783 38.20 -5.98 -6.34
CA ALA A 783 38.61 -5.46 -5.03
C ALA A 783 39.99 -6.00 -4.64
N THR A 784 40.82 -5.16 -3.98
CA THR A 784 42.12 -5.58 -3.43
C THR A 784 41.94 -6.53 -2.25
N ALA A 785 43.02 -7.20 -1.86
CA ALA A 785 43.01 -8.08 -0.69
C ALA A 785 42.68 -7.32 0.60
N GLU A 786 43.18 -6.08 0.71
CA GLU A 786 42.89 -5.21 1.85
C GLU A 786 41.39 -4.83 1.91
N MET A 787 40.80 -4.45 0.78
CA MET A 787 39.37 -4.13 0.69
C MET A 787 38.48 -5.33 1.08
N ARG A 788 38.86 -6.54 0.60
CA ARG A 788 38.13 -7.76 0.99
C ARG A 788 38.23 -8.05 2.49
N ALA A 789 39.43 -7.86 3.06
CA ALA A 789 39.63 -8.04 4.50
C ALA A 789 38.81 -7.05 5.32
N GLN A 790 38.72 -5.78 4.89
CA GLN A 790 37.90 -4.74 5.52
C GLN A 790 36.40 -5.08 5.43
N ALA A 791 35.91 -5.53 4.27
CA ALA A 791 34.54 -5.95 4.09
C ALA A 791 34.17 -7.11 5.02
N ASN A 792 35.02 -8.13 5.10
CA ASN A 792 34.83 -9.27 5.99
C ASN A 792 34.82 -8.85 7.47
N ALA A 793 35.71 -7.96 7.87
CA ALA A 793 35.75 -7.42 9.23
C ALA A 793 34.44 -6.65 9.57
N MET A 794 33.93 -5.90 8.62
CA MET A 794 32.68 -5.15 8.76
C MET A 794 31.47 -6.07 8.91
N VAL A 795 31.41 -7.16 8.14
CA VAL A 795 30.34 -8.18 8.26
C VAL A 795 30.43 -8.87 9.63
N GLN A 796 31.64 -9.25 10.08
CA GLN A 796 31.83 -9.87 11.39
C GLN A 796 31.47 -8.93 12.56
N ALA A 797 31.83 -7.65 12.46
CA ALA A 797 31.48 -6.65 13.46
C ALA A 797 29.96 -6.44 13.53
N ALA A 798 29.28 -6.36 12.40
CA ALA A 798 27.81 -6.25 12.37
C ALA A 798 27.12 -7.47 12.99
N GLN A 799 27.61 -8.68 12.72
CA GLN A 799 27.11 -9.92 13.32
C GLN A 799 27.31 -9.94 14.85
N ALA A 800 28.46 -9.46 15.32
CA ALA A 800 28.76 -9.39 16.76
C ALA A 800 27.80 -8.39 17.48
N ASP A 801 27.38 -7.34 16.79
CA ASP A 801 26.40 -6.35 17.28
C ASP A 801 24.92 -6.77 17.08
N GLY A 802 24.66 -7.99 16.60
CA GLY A 802 23.29 -8.47 16.31
C GLY A 802 22.64 -7.79 15.10
N ARG A 803 23.42 -7.10 14.25
CA ARG A 803 22.97 -6.49 13.00
C ARG A 803 23.29 -7.39 11.81
N SER A 804 22.47 -7.33 10.76
CA SER A 804 22.73 -8.06 9.51
C SER A 804 23.33 -7.12 8.48
N THR A 805 24.52 -7.45 7.97
CA THR A 805 25.13 -6.77 6.83
C THR A 805 25.61 -7.83 5.85
N SER A 806 25.21 -7.72 4.58
CA SER A 806 25.67 -8.65 3.55
C SER A 806 27.08 -8.30 3.05
N GLU A 807 27.81 -9.29 2.50
CA GLU A 807 29.09 -9.08 1.85
C GLU A 807 29.02 -8.04 0.73
N SER A 808 27.92 -8.04 -0.03
CA SER A 808 27.68 -7.07 -1.08
C SER A 808 27.52 -5.64 -0.56
N MET A 809 26.81 -5.45 0.55
CA MET A 809 26.71 -4.13 1.19
C MET A 809 28.06 -3.65 1.71
N ALA A 810 28.79 -4.52 2.36
CA ALA A 810 30.15 -4.20 2.83
C ALA A 810 31.09 -3.85 1.65
N ALA A 811 31.00 -4.57 0.53
CA ALA A 811 31.77 -4.28 -0.66
C ALA A 811 31.47 -2.91 -1.26
N ARG A 812 30.19 -2.48 -1.26
CA ARG A 812 29.79 -1.14 -1.72
C ARG A 812 30.28 -0.04 -0.79
N GLU A 813 30.21 -0.28 0.53
CA GLU A 813 30.62 0.68 1.56
C GLU A 813 32.12 1.01 1.52
N ILE A 814 32.95 0.00 1.33
CA ILE A 814 34.41 0.19 1.34
C ILE A 814 34.97 0.61 -0.02
N ARG A 815 34.19 0.50 -1.09
CA ARG A 815 34.62 0.88 -2.44
C ARG A 815 34.79 2.39 -2.53
N PRO A 816 35.91 2.90 -3.12
CA PRO A 816 36.07 4.33 -3.34
C PRO A 816 34.90 4.91 -4.15
N ALA A 817 34.46 6.13 -3.83
CA ALA A 817 33.39 6.82 -4.54
C ALA A 817 33.67 7.00 -6.05
N THR A 818 34.96 6.94 -6.44
CA THR A 818 35.39 7.00 -7.84
C THR A 818 35.12 5.72 -8.63
N ASP A 819 34.86 4.58 -7.97
CA ASP A 819 34.93 3.26 -8.58
C ASP A 819 33.55 2.59 -8.67
N GLY A 820 32.97 2.53 -9.87
CA GLY A 820 31.76 1.76 -10.16
C GLY A 820 32.07 0.31 -10.59
N VAL A 821 31.07 -0.57 -10.53
CA VAL A 821 31.17 -1.95 -11.02
C VAL A 821 30.06 -2.25 -11.99
N LEU A 822 30.40 -2.75 -13.18
CA LEU A 822 29.51 -3.23 -14.22
C LEU A 822 29.70 -4.74 -14.40
N LEU A 823 28.66 -5.51 -14.15
CA LEU A 823 28.64 -6.96 -14.24
C LEU A 823 27.76 -7.41 -15.40
N LEU A 824 28.27 -8.31 -16.22
CA LEU A 824 27.61 -8.86 -17.39
C LEU A 824 27.46 -10.37 -17.24
N TYR A 825 26.25 -10.88 -17.39
CA TYR A 825 25.93 -12.30 -17.18
C TYR A 825 25.48 -12.97 -18.46
N PRO A 826 26.19 -14.02 -18.96
CA PRO A 826 25.72 -14.87 -20.03
C PRO A 826 24.71 -15.89 -19.49
N ILE A 827 23.42 -15.59 -19.63
CA ILE A 827 22.36 -16.45 -19.13
C ILE A 827 21.96 -17.45 -20.22
N SER A 828 22.05 -18.74 -19.89
CA SER A 828 21.73 -19.81 -20.83
C SER A 828 20.22 -19.92 -21.07
N ARG A 829 19.82 -20.11 -22.32
CA ARG A 829 18.44 -20.47 -22.69
C ARG A 829 17.98 -21.80 -22.10
N ASN A 830 18.93 -22.67 -21.70
CA ASN A 830 18.65 -23.95 -21.05
C ASN A 830 18.49 -23.81 -19.50
N SER A 831 18.42 -22.59 -18.97
CA SER A 831 18.27 -22.36 -17.53
C SER A 831 17.03 -23.03 -16.97
N GLY A 832 17.20 -23.81 -15.90
CA GLY A 832 16.10 -24.49 -15.22
C GLY A 832 15.53 -25.71 -15.93
N ARG A 833 16.20 -26.26 -16.95
CA ARG A 833 15.74 -27.44 -17.71
C ARG A 833 15.51 -28.66 -16.82
N ASP A 834 16.25 -28.77 -15.72
CA ASP A 834 16.21 -29.93 -14.80
C ASP A 834 15.30 -29.69 -13.59
N LEU A 835 14.52 -28.60 -13.58
CA LEU A 835 13.61 -28.31 -12.48
C LEU A 835 12.41 -29.26 -12.50
N ALA A 836 12.07 -29.79 -11.35
CA ALA A 836 10.86 -30.61 -11.18
C ALA A 836 9.59 -29.76 -11.37
N GLU A 837 8.56 -30.36 -11.96
CA GLU A 837 7.24 -29.74 -12.04
C GLU A 837 6.65 -29.57 -10.62
N GLY A 838 6.15 -28.37 -10.31
CA GLY A 838 5.47 -28.08 -9.04
C GLY A 838 6.18 -27.10 -8.09
N GLY A 839 7.40 -26.64 -8.40
CA GLY A 839 8.08 -25.59 -7.65
C GLY A 839 7.76 -24.17 -8.16
N GLY A 840 8.01 -23.12 -7.35
CA GLY A 840 7.87 -21.71 -7.74
C GLY A 840 8.85 -21.24 -8.83
N ARG A 841 9.78 -22.10 -9.25
CA ARG A 841 10.74 -21.85 -10.34
C ARG A 841 10.40 -22.67 -11.56
N ARG A 842 10.50 -22.06 -12.74
CA ARG A 842 10.23 -22.68 -14.03
C ARG A 842 11.45 -22.63 -14.94
N PRO A 843 11.57 -23.52 -15.94
CA PRO A 843 12.55 -23.32 -17.03
C PRO A 843 12.42 -21.94 -17.64
N LEU A 844 13.54 -21.36 -18.06
CA LEU A 844 13.54 -20.05 -18.72
C LEU A 844 12.68 -20.04 -19.98
N PHE A 845 12.72 -21.14 -20.73
CA PHE A 845 11.85 -21.41 -21.88
C PHE A 845 11.24 -22.80 -21.75
N HIS A 846 9.95 -22.94 -22.05
CA HIS A 846 9.29 -24.25 -22.17
C HIS A 846 9.95 -25.14 -23.21
N ASN A 847 10.42 -24.56 -24.33
CA ASN A 847 11.20 -25.22 -25.37
C ASN A 847 12.46 -24.39 -25.66
N PRO A 848 13.61 -24.71 -25.08
CA PRO A 848 14.88 -24.01 -25.36
C PRO A 848 15.38 -24.12 -26.81
N ASP A 849 14.89 -25.12 -27.53
CA ASP A 849 15.27 -25.35 -28.95
C ASP A 849 14.34 -24.62 -29.93
N ALA A 850 13.33 -23.88 -29.42
CA ALA A 850 12.45 -23.08 -30.28
C ALA A 850 13.25 -22.01 -31.05
N PRO A 851 12.81 -21.68 -32.31
CA PRO A 851 13.54 -20.73 -33.15
C PRO A 851 13.76 -19.34 -32.56
N LEU A 852 12.94 -18.92 -31.59
CA LEU A 852 13.01 -17.61 -30.92
C LEU A 852 13.67 -17.67 -29.53
N ALA A 853 13.94 -18.86 -28.98
CA ALA A 853 14.65 -18.98 -27.72
C ALA A 853 16.12 -18.56 -27.91
N ARG A 854 16.60 -17.65 -27.06
CA ARG A 854 17.95 -17.08 -27.10
C ARG A 854 18.59 -17.10 -25.74
N ASP A 855 19.93 -17.18 -25.75
CA ASP A 855 20.70 -16.86 -24.56
C ASP A 855 20.56 -15.37 -24.26
N LEU A 856 20.45 -15.02 -22.98
CA LEU A 856 20.22 -13.65 -22.56
C LEU A 856 21.50 -13.01 -22.04
N VAL A 857 21.55 -11.70 -22.12
CA VAL A 857 22.56 -10.90 -21.48
C VAL A 857 21.97 -10.23 -20.26
N GLY A 858 22.40 -10.63 -19.08
CA GLY A 858 22.05 -9.95 -17.84
C GLY A 858 23.04 -8.82 -17.55
N LEU A 859 22.53 -7.71 -17.01
CA LEU A 859 23.28 -6.52 -16.64
C LEU A 859 23.05 -6.22 -15.17
N ALA A 860 24.15 -6.00 -14.39
CA ALA A 860 24.06 -5.46 -13.06
C ALA A 860 25.09 -4.34 -12.86
N ILE A 861 24.69 -3.29 -12.16
CA ILE A 861 25.50 -2.10 -11.87
C ILE A 861 25.53 -1.89 -10.37
N SER A 862 26.70 -1.93 -9.77
CA SER A 862 26.87 -1.74 -8.32
C SER A 862 27.59 -0.41 -8.06
N PHE A 863 26.94 0.44 -7.28
CA PHE A 863 27.39 1.77 -6.96
C PHE A 863 28.03 1.84 -5.57
N PRO A 864 29.16 2.54 -5.39
CA PRO A 864 29.75 2.81 -4.09
C PRO A 864 28.92 3.84 -3.31
N ARG A 865 29.30 4.10 -2.06
CA ARG A 865 28.80 5.25 -1.31
C ARG A 865 29.30 6.54 -1.97
N SER A 866 28.38 7.43 -2.35
CA SER A 866 28.73 8.77 -2.82
C SER A 866 29.06 9.67 -1.64
N SER A 867 30.09 10.49 -1.78
CA SER A 867 30.48 11.53 -0.81
C SER A 867 29.78 12.86 -1.07
N GLN A 868 29.13 12.99 -2.24
CA GLN A 868 28.38 14.18 -2.58
C GLN A 868 27.14 14.27 -1.71
N PRO A 869 26.86 15.42 -1.08
CA PRO A 869 25.57 15.61 -0.44
C PRO A 869 24.49 15.39 -1.51
N GLN A 870 23.40 14.75 -1.13
CA GLN A 870 22.19 14.72 -1.98
C GLN A 870 21.81 16.19 -2.19
N GLN A 871 22.30 16.81 -3.25
CA GLN A 871 21.78 18.11 -3.64
C GLN A 871 20.32 17.84 -4.05
N VAL A 872 19.42 18.29 -3.20
CA VAL A 872 18.04 18.45 -3.55
C VAL A 872 17.98 19.60 -4.53
N GLU A 873 18.35 19.34 -5.78
CA GLU A 873 17.95 20.23 -6.85
C GLU A 873 16.44 20.21 -6.91
N ALA A 874 15.81 21.37 -6.85
CA ALA A 874 14.37 21.54 -6.91
C ALA A 874 13.82 20.85 -8.17
N TYR A 875 13.15 19.72 -7.99
CA TYR A 875 12.49 19.00 -9.07
C TYR A 875 11.12 19.57 -9.25
N LEU A 876 10.92 20.21 -10.38
CA LEU A 876 9.62 20.64 -10.85
C LEU A 876 8.91 19.44 -11.47
N GLN A 877 7.84 19.01 -10.81
CA GLN A 877 6.81 18.18 -11.40
C GLN A 877 5.61 19.06 -11.71
N GLY A 878 5.47 19.43 -12.88
CA GLY A 878 4.38 20.31 -13.30
C GLY A 878 4.91 21.23 -14.36
N THR A 879 4.27 21.17 -15.47
CA THR A 879 4.57 21.93 -16.65
C THR A 879 4.87 23.40 -16.38
N VAL A 880 6.05 23.81 -16.82
CA VAL A 880 6.43 25.12 -17.39
C VAL A 880 6.15 26.35 -16.54
N GLY A 881 7.23 26.95 -16.09
CA GLY A 881 7.22 28.35 -15.68
C GLY A 881 8.13 28.66 -14.51
N TRP A 882 9.28 28.00 -14.41
CA TRP A 882 10.26 28.41 -13.43
C TRP A 882 10.89 29.74 -13.84
N ARG A 883 10.66 30.79 -13.06
CA ARG A 883 11.53 31.97 -13.05
C ARG A 883 12.39 31.88 -11.80
N PRO A 884 13.73 32.04 -11.91
CA PRO A 884 14.56 32.24 -10.73
C PRO A 884 14.04 33.45 -9.97
N VAL A 885 13.91 33.33 -8.68
CA VAL A 885 13.78 34.51 -7.80
C VAL A 885 15.19 35.11 -7.73
N GLU A 886 15.34 36.34 -8.24
CA GLU A 886 16.54 37.13 -8.07
C GLU A 886 16.78 37.48 -6.59
#